data_fa7b3842a6c922334c80a29762628c31
#
_entry.id   fa7b3842a6c922334c80a29762628c31
#
_cell.length_a   1.000
_cell.length_b   1.000
_cell.length_c   1.000
_cell.angle_alpha   90.00
_cell.angle_beta   90.00
_cell.angle_gamma   90.00
#
_symmetry.space_group_name_H-M   'P 1'
#
loop_
_entity.id
_entity.type
_entity.pdbx_description
1 polymer ?
#
loop_
_entity_poly.entity_id
_entity_poly.type
_entity_poly.pdbx_seq_one_letter_code
_entity_poly.pdbx_strand_id
1 'polypeptide(L)'
;VSVPAAPGGQQEVRHMAAVSEQQSRQLAEVSRQTEWEKPSFGKELFLGRFRLDLIYPHPVPTDADSERGEAFLAKLEAFLTEQVDPAEIERDAKIPERVIKGLADLGCLGMNISEDYGGAGLSHLYYGRALALTGSWHSAIATLLSAHQSIGVPEPLRWFGSEEQKRKYLPPLASNKISAFLLTEPDVGSDPARMHATAVPVENGAAYELSGVKLWTTNGVIADLLVVMADVPRSEGHRGGISAFIVDAHAPGVTVLHRNKFMGIRGIENGVTRFDKVRVPREDMIGDEGRGLKIALQTLNTGRLSLPATCAASAKWCLKAAREWAAERVQWGQPIGRHEAVAKKLAFIAGTAFALEAVMELSSLMADEERNDIRIEAALAKLYASEMAWKVADELVQIRGGRGFETAESLEARGERGVGAEQVLRDLRISRIFEGSSEIMRLFIAREAVDQHLSVAGDLIAPNVELPDKAKAAGRAAGFYGKWLPRLAVGAGHLPSSFAEFGPLAPHLRYVERTSRKLARNTFYGMARWQGGLERRQAFLGRIVDIGAELWAMSAACVRAKMLGTDEAGDLAVLFCGQAARRVDQSFRDLWHNDDASEYAAAQQVLAGRYEFIEAGVLDPSGDLPLIASSDAAAGEEIRPG
;
A
#
# COMPACT_ATOMS: atom_id res chain seq x y z
N VAL A 1 -19.31 36.95 -53.58
CA VAL A 1 -19.08 35.65 -54.21
C VAL A 1 -18.89 34.65 -53.05
N SER A 2 -19.96 33.94 -52.73
CA SER A 2 -20.00 32.90 -51.67
C SER A 2 -19.50 31.57 -52.26
N VAL A 3 -18.59 30.91 -51.53
CA VAL A 3 -18.16 29.54 -51.81
C VAL A 3 -18.93 28.62 -50.83
N PRO A 4 -19.55 27.52 -51.28
CA PRO A 4 -20.31 26.62 -50.40
C PRO A 4 -19.37 25.72 -49.62
N ALA A 5 -19.66 25.56 -48.34
CA ALA A 5 -19.01 24.60 -47.43
C ALA A 5 -19.42 23.16 -47.76
N ALA A 6 -18.43 22.28 -47.81
CA ALA A 6 -18.63 20.82 -47.92
C ALA A 6 -19.19 20.23 -46.61
N PRO A 7 -20.03 19.19 -46.66
CA PRO A 7 -20.56 18.56 -45.45
C PRO A 7 -19.48 17.67 -44.80
N GLY A 8 -18.94 18.14 -43.69
CA GLY A 8 -18.10 17.33 -42.79
C GLY A 8 -18.96 16.32 -42.03
N GLY A 9 -18.73 15.04 -42.24
CA GLY A 9 -19.32 13.97 -41.44
C GLY A 9 -18.85 14.10 -39.99
N GLN A 10 -19.74 14.50 -39.11
CA GLN A 10 -19.59 14.35 -37.68
C GLN A 10 -19.71 12.85 -37.34
N GLN A 11 -18.58 12.19 -37.14
CA GLN A 11 -18.60 10.96 -36.38
C GLN A 11 -19.02 11.33 -34.94
N GLU A 12 -20.26 10.97 -34.57
CA GLU A 12 -20.70 10.98 -33.20
C GLU A 12 -19.78 10.04 -32.38
N VAL A 13 -18.83 10.62 -31.69
CA VAL A 13 -18.18 9.96 -30.55
C VAL A 13 -19.29 9.77 -29.51
N ARG A 14 -19.84 8.57 -29.43
CA ARG A 14 -20.74 8.18 -28.33
C ARG A 14 -19.95 8.34 -27.06
N HIS A 15 -20.13 9.44 -26.34
CA HIS A 15 -19.76 9.54 -24.94
C HIS A 15 -20.43 8.37 -24.21
N MET A 16 -19.63 7.36 -23.80
CA MET A 16 -20.09 6.39 -22.83
C MET A 16 -20.58 7.19 -21.62
N ALA A 17 -21.80 6.90 -21.16
CA ALA A 17 -22.40 7.58 -20.02
C ALA A 17 -21.42 7.52 -18.84
N ALA A 18 -21.04 8.67 -18.30
CA ALA A 18 -20.10 8.76 -17.19
C ALA A 18 -20.60 7.87 -16.04
N VAL A 19 -19.75 6.94 -15.60
CA VAL A 19 -20.07 6.05 -14.46
C VAL A 19 -20.36 6.91 -13.25
N SER A 20 -21.55 6.76 -12.66
CA SER A 20 -21.95 7.54 -11.49
C SER A 20 -21.16 7.11 -10.25
N GLU A 21 -21.02 8.02 -9.26
CA GLU A 21 -20.42 7.69 -7.95
C GLU A 21 -21.03 6.43 -7.33
N GLN A 22 -22.35 6.27 -7.45
CA GLN A 22 -23.06 5.11 -6.92
C GLN A 22 -22.67 3.81 -7.65
N GLN A 23 -22.50 3.84 -8.96
CA GLN A 23 -22.06 2.69 -9.75
C GLN A 23 -20.60 2.31 -9.43
N SER A 24 -19.69 3.29 -9.32
CA SER A 24 -18.30 3.06 -8.91
C SER A 24 -18.23 2.39 -7.53
N ARG A 25 -18.98 2.89 -6.55
CA ARG A 25 -19.07 2.32 -5.21
C ARG A 25 -19.64 0.90 -5.22
N GLN A 26 -20.70 0.67 -6.00
CA GLN A 26 -21.31 -0.65 -6.13
C GLN A 26 -20.34 -1.66 -6.76
N LEU A 27 -19.59 -1.28 -7.79
CA LEU A 27 -18.60 -2.14 -8.41
C LEU A 27 -17.45 -2.46 -7.46
N ALA A 28 -16.97 -1.48 -6.71
CA ALA A 28 -15.95 -1.69 -5.67
C ALA A 28 -16.45 -2.67 -4.59
N GLU A 29 -17.69 -2.52 -4.12
CA GLU A 29 -18.27 -3.41 -3.10
C GLU A 29 -18.47 -4.85 -3.62
N VAL A 30 -18.96 -5.03 -4.86
CA VAL A 30 -19.12 -6.35 -5.47
C VAL A 30 -17.77 -7.04 -5.75
N SER A 31 -16.73 -6.25 -6.00
CA SER A 31 -15.37 -6.76 -6.26
C SER A 31 -14.61 -7.09 -4.99
N ARG A 32 -15.12 -6.69 -3.83
CA ARG A 32 -14.52 -6.95 -2.52
C ARG A 32 -14.67 -8.43 -2.13
N GLN A 33 -13.72 -8.96 -1.39
CA GLN A 33 -13.89 -10.25 -0.73
C GLN A 33 -14.78 -10.06 0.51
N THR A 34 -15.98 -10.66 0.49
CA THR A 34 -16.99 -10.47 1.55
C THR A 34 -16.96 -11.56 2.61
N GLU A 35 -16.45 -12.74 2.27
CA GLU A 35 -16.44 -13.90 3.18
C GLU A 35 -15.22 -13.85 4.12
N TRP A 36 -15.46 -14.20 5.37
CA TRP A 36 -14.46 -14.33 6.42
C TRP A 36 -14.38 -15.80 6.86
N GLU A 37 -13.52 -16.55 6.20
CA GLU A 37 -13.33 -17.98 6.50
C GLU A 37 -12.47 -18.21 7.74
N LYS A 38 -11.54 -17.30 7.99
CA LYS A 38 -10.57 -17.36 9.10
C LYS A 38 -10.74 -16.17 10.04
N PRO A 39 -10.32 -16.27 11.32
CA PRO A 39 -10.34 -15.14 12.23
C PRO A 39 -9.34 -14.05 11.78
N SER A 40 -9.59 -12.79 12.17
CA SER A 40 -8.68 -11.66 11.96
C SER A 40 -8.52 -10.90 13.25
N PHE A 41 -7.27 -10.68 13.67
CA PHE A 41 -6.96 -9.86 14.85
C PHE A 41 -7.44 -8.42 14.67
N GLY A 42 -7.19 -7.84 13.48
CA GLY A 42 -7.62 -6.48 13.16
C GLY A 42 -9.14 -6.32 13.24
N LYS A 43 -9.91 -7.26 12.65
CA LYS A 43 -11.37 -7.27 12.74
C LYS A 43 -11.85 -7.34 14.20
N GLU A 44 -11.30 -8.24 14.98
CA GLU A 44 -11.66 -8.40 16.38
C GLU A 44 -11.26 -7.17 17.21
N LEU A 45 -10.12 -6.53 16.90
CA LEU A 45 -9.67 -5.30 17.54
C LEU A 45 -10.69 -4.16 17.34
N PHE A 46 -11.19 -3.95 16.12
CA PHE A 46 -12.22 -2.95 15.84
C PHE A 46 -13.59 -3.29 16.45
N LEU A 47 -13.87 -4.58 16.70
CA LEU A 47 -15.05 -5.03 17.43
C LEU A 47 -14.91 -4.94 18.96
N GLY A 48 -13.80 -4.44 19.46
CA GLY A 48 -13.54 -4.33 20.90
C GLY A 48 -13.25 -5.67 21.59
N ARG A 49 -12.72 -6.62 20.84
CA ARG A 49 -12.33 -7.95 21.30
C ARG A 49 -10.83 -8.12 21.10
N PHE A 50 -10.07 -7.89 22.13
CA PHE A 50 -8.62 -8.05 22.06
C PHE A 50 -8.25 -9.54 22.12
N ARG A 51 -8.06 -10.16 20.96
CA ARG A 51 -7.73 -11.58 20.75
C ARG A 51 -6.21 -11.77 20.65
N LEU A 52 -5.52 -11.62 21.81
CA LEU A 52 -4.07 -11.80 21.89
C LEU A 52 -3.61 -13.18 21.39
N ASP A 53 -4.44 -14.21 21.56
CA ASP A 53 -4.22 -15.57 21.09
C ASP A 53 -4.04 -15.71 19.55
N LEU A 54 -4.45 -14.72 18.77
CA LEU A 54 -4.25 -14.71 17.32
C LEU A 54 -2.83 -14.25 16.91
N ILE A 55 -2.11 -13.58 17.83
CA ILE A 55 -0.78 -13.02 17.54
C ILE A 55 0.28 -13.45 18.56
N TYR A 56 -0.10 -14.14 19.64
CA TYR A 56 0.78 -14.63 20.69
C TYR A 56 0.47 -16.11 21.03
N PRO A 57 1.48 -17.00 21.18
CA PRO A 57 2.91 -16.69 21.03
C PRO A 57 3.24 -16.10 19.65
N HIS A 58 4.32 -15.26 19.61
CA HIS A 58 4.78 -14.69 18.35
C HIS A 58 5.09 -15.83 17.37
N PRO A 59 4.53 -15.81 16.15
CA PRO A 59 4.90 -16.79 15.13
C PRO A 59 6.40 -16.76 14.87
N VAL A 60 6.96 -17.90 14.51
CA VAL A 60 8.38 -18.06 14.15
C VAL A 60 8.47 -18.86 12.86
N PRO A 61 9.45 -18.59 11.98
CA PRO A 61 9.67 -19.41 10.79
C PRO A 61 10.08 -20.83 11.19
N THR A 62 9.86 -21.79 10.31
CA THR A 62 10.39 -23.14 10.48
C THR A 62 11.92 -23.14 10.35
N ASP A 63 12.60 -24.15 10.89
CA ASP A 63 14.06 -24.27 10.76
C ASP A 63 14.49 -24.35 9.28
N ALA A 64 13.78 -25.10 8.44
CA ALA A 64 14.05 -25.21 7.01
C ALA A 64 13.87 -23.89 6.27
N ASP A 65 12.84 -23.13 6.62
CA ASP A 65 12.59 -21.82 6.05
C ASP A 65 13.66 -20.81 6.49
N SER A 66 14.08 -20.88 7.76
CA SER A 66 15.17 -20.07 8.29
C SER A 66 16.50 -20.36 7.60
N GLU A 67 16.87 -21.61 7.43
CA GLU A 67 18.12 -22.01 6.77
C GLU A 67 18.14 -21.52 5.31
N ARG A 68 17.08 -21.75 4.56
CA ARG A 68 16.94 -21.30 3.16
C ARG A 68 16.97 -19.79 3.05
N GLY A 69 16.18 -19.11 3.89
CA GLY A 69 16.05 -17.66 3.86
C GLY A 69 17.34 -16.93 4.24
N GLU A 70 18.02 -17.33 5.31
CA GLU A 70 19.29 -16.74 5.73
C GLU A 70 20.39 -16.99 4.69
N ALA A 71 20.46 -18.18 4.08
CA ALA A 71 21.40 -18.46 3.00
C ALA A 71 21.15 -17.58 1.77
N PHE A 72 19.88 -17.30 1.44
CA PHE A 72 19.53 -16.40 0.35
C PHE A 72 19.93 -14.95 0.67
N LEU A 73 19.61 -14.46 1.86
CA LEU A 73 19.96 -13.11 2.30
C LEU A 73 21.46 -12.88 2.31
N ALA A 74 22.26 -13.83 2.76
CA ALA A 74 23.73 -13.72 2.77
C ALA A 74 24.30 -13.55 1.34
N LYS A 75 23.78 -14.30 0.36
CA LYS A 75 24.20 -14.15 -1.05
C LYS A 75 23.78 -12.80 -1.62
N LEU A 76 22.56 -12.35 -1.30
CA LEU A 76 22.04 -11.07 -1.75
C LEU A 76 22.86 -9.91 -1.16
N GLU A 77 23.19 -9.96 0.14
CA GLU A 77 24.01 -8.95 0.81
C GLU A 77 25.40 -8.85 0.17
N ALA A 78 26.06 -9.98 -0.07
CA ALA A 78 27.36 -10.02 -0.74
C ALA A 78 27.29 -9.39 -2.13
N PHE A 79 26.28 -9.74 -2.93
CA PHE A 79 26.09 -9.15 -4.26
C PHE A 79 25.88 -7.64 -4.21
N LEU A 80 25.01 -7.16 -3.32
CA LEU A 80 24.73 -5.72 -3.18
C LEU A 80 25.97 -4.94 -2.79
N THR A 81 26.73 -5.42 -1.80
CA THR A 81 27.91 -4.72 -1.28
C THR A 81 29.12 -4.77 -2.22
N GLU A 82 29.29 -5.84 -2.99
CA GLU A 82 30.46 -6.02 -3.85
C GLU A 82 30.25 -5.54 -5.29
N GLN A 83 29.00 -5.55 -5.80
CA GLN A 83 28.74 -5.38 -7.24
C GLN A 83 27.77 -4.23 -7.56
N VAL A 84 27.13 -3.62 -6.57
CA VAL A 84 26.13 -2.58 -6.79
C VAL A 84 26.56 -1.26 -6.16
N ASP A 85 26.81 -0.25 -7.00
CA ASP A 85 27.04 1.13 -6.57
C ASP A 85 25.69 1.89 -6.50
N PRO A 86 25.18 2.21 -5.29
CA PRO A 86 23.92 2.95 -5.16
C PRO A 86 24.03 4.39 -5.67
N ALA A 87 25.23 5.01 -5.65
CA ALA A 87 25.43 6.35 -6.16
C ALA A 87 25.32 6.41 -7.70
N GLU A 88 25.77 5.38 -8.40
CA GLU A 88 25.55 5.24 -9.86
C GLU A 88 24.06 5.23 -10.21
N ILE A 89 23.25 4.44 -9.48
CA ILE A 89 21.81 4.36 -9.72
C ILE A 89 21.12 5.72 -9.50
N GLU A 90 21.46 6.42 -8.41
CA GLU A 90 20.86 7.73 -8.12
C GLU A 90 21.29 8.79 -9.13
N ARG A 91 22.56 8.85 -9.52
CA ARG A 91 23.10 9.79 -10.50
C ARG A 91 22.50 9.58 -11.88
N ASP A 92 22.50 8.32 -12.37
CA ASP A 92 22.10 8.00 -13.73
C ASP A 92 20.57 7.82 -13.85
N ALA A 93 19.88 7.80 -12.69
CA ALA A 93 18.45 7.54 -12.57
C ALA A 93 18.03 6.25 -13.31
N LYS A 94 18.86 5.23 -13.29
CA LYS A 94 18.66 3.93 -13.94
C LYS A 94 19.38 2.83 -13.16
N ILE A 95 18.74 1.69 -12.97
CA ILE A 95 19.42 0.49 -12.48
C ILE A 95 20.22 -0.09 -13.66
N PRO A 96 21.56 -0.26 -13.55
CA PRO A 96 22.35 -0.83 -14.64
C PRO A 96 21.91 -2.25 -15.00
N GLU A 97 21.93 -2.59 -16.27
CA GLU A 97 21.52 -3.92 -16.75
C GLU A 97 22.31 -5.07 -16.11
N ARG A 98 23.62 -4.84 -15.83
CA ARG A 98 24.45 -5.81 -15.09
C ARG A 98 23.89 -6.10 -13.69
N VAL A 99 23.31 -5.11 -13.04
CA VAL A 99 22.69 -5.26 -11.70
C VAL A 99 21.40 -6.06 -11.82
N ILE A 100 20.53 -5.73 -12.79
CA ILE A 100 19.30 -6.49 -13.05
C ILE A 100 19.62 -7.95 -13.37
N LYS A 101 20.62 -8.17 -14.24
CA LYS A 101 21.07 -9.53 -14.58
C LYS A 101 21.63 -10.26 -13.35
N GLY A 102 22.46 -9.63 -12.54
CA GLY A 102 22.99 -10.24 -11.32
C GLY A 102 21.90 -10.61 -10.31
N LEU A 103 20.88 -9.77 -10.14
CA LEU A 103 19.72 -10.09 -9.33
C LEU A 103 18.92 -11.28 -9.89
N ALA A 104 18.77 -11.36 -11.21
CA ALA A 104 18.15 -12.50 -11.90
C ALA A 104 18.95 -13.80 -11.69
N ASP A 105 20.26 -13.75 -11.90
CA ASP A 105 21.18 -14.89 -11.72
C ASP A 105 21.20 -15.42 -10.25
N LEU A 106 20.92 -14.53 -9.27
CA LEU A 106 20.74 -14.91 -7.86
C LEU A 106 19.34 -15.49 -7.54
N GLY A 107 18.41 -15.46 -8.48
CA GLY A 107 17.02 -15.88 -8.28
C GLY A 107 16.12 -14.81 -7.62
N CYS A 108 16.55 -13.54 -7.57
CA CYS A 108 15.77 -12.47 -6.97
C CYS A 108 14.48 -12.14 -7.71
N LEU A 109 14.35 -12.51 -8.99
CA LEU A 109 13.09 -12.35 -9.73
C LEU A 109 12.04 -13.39 -9.32
N GLY A 110 12.44 -14.52 -8.75
CA GLY A 110 11.57 -15.62 -8.34
C GLY A 110 11.46 -15.84 -6.83
N MET A 111 11.76 -14.83 -6.00
CA MET A 111 11.83 -15.01 -4.54
C MET A 111 10.57 -15.64 -3.94
N ASN A 112 9.36 -15.18 -4.33
CA ASN A 112 8.08 -15.69 -3.83
C ASN A 112 7.36 -16.63 -4.82
N ILE A 113 7.99 -16.96 -5.95
CA ILE A 113 7.49 -17.97 -6.88
C ILE A 113 7.88 -19.35 -6.34
N SER A 114 6.95 -20.32 -6.38
CA SER A 114 7.19 -21.69 -5.92
C SER A 114 8.37 -22.33 -6.64
N GLU A 115 9.11 -23.21 -5.94
CA GLU A 115 10.15 -24.06 -6.49
C GLU A 115 9.65 -24.96 -7.65
N ASP A 116 8.36 -25.35 -7.63
CA ASP A 116 7.72 -26.10 -8.71
C ASP A 116 7.74 -25.40 -10.06
N TYR A 117 7.90 -24.07 -10.05
CA TYR A 117 7.99 -23.22 -11.23
C TYR A 117 9.37 -22.56 -11.37
N GLY A 118 10.39 -23.07 -10.65
CA GLY A 118 11.75 -22.59 -10.73
C GLY A 118 12.06 -21.34 -9.91
N GLY A 119 11.17 -20.95 -9.01
CA GLY A 119 11.40 -19.85 -8.06
C GLY A 119 12.20 -20.28 -6.82
N ALA A 120 12.52 -19.35 -5.95
CA ALA A 120 13.21 -19.60 -4.69
C ALA A 120 12.24 -20.05 -3.56
N GLY A 121 10.94 -19.89 -3.71
CA GLY A 121 9.93 -20.32 -2.75
C GLY A 121 10.11 -19.74 -1.35
N LEU A 122 10.58 -18.49 -1.24
CA LEU A 122 10.76 -17.85 0.06
C LEU A 122 9.41 -17.56 0.71
N SER A 123 9.34 -17.69 2.03
CA SER A 123 8.19 -17.23 2.83
C SER A 123 8.02 -15.71 2.74
N HIS A 124 6.84 -15.20 3.12
CA HIS A 124 6.58 -13.76 3.17
C HIS A 124 7.57 -13.03 4.10
N LEU A 125 7.99 -13.67 5.21
CA LEU A 125 9.00 -13.12 6.09
C LEU A 125 10.33 -12.90 5.36
N TYR A 126 10.87 -13.93 4.71
CA TYR A 126 12.18 -13.86 4.05
C TYR A 126 12.14 -13.05 2.75
N TYR A 127 11.04 -13.10 2.02
CA TYR A 127 10.78 -12.16 0.93
C TYR A 127 10.79 -10.70 1.42
N GLY A 128 10.10 -10.41 2.53
CA GLY A 128 10.11 -9.10 3.16
C GLY A 128 11.51 -8.67 3.60
N ARG A 129 12.29 -9.56 4.22
CA ARG A 129 13.68 -9.28 4.62
C ARG A 129 14.60 -9.01 3.42
N ALA A 130 14.41 -9.72 2.29
CA ALA A 130 15.15 -9.46 1.05
C ALA A 130 14.81 -8.07 0.47
N LEU A 131 13.53 -7.70 0.47
CA LEU A 131 13.11 -6.35 0.08
C LEU A 131 13.62 -5.27 1.04
N ALA A 132 13.66 -5.55 2.34
CA ALA A 132 14.25 -4.66 3.34
C ALA A 132 15.74 -4.44 3.09
N LEU A 133 16.49 -5.50 2.80
CA LEU A 133 17.92 -5.46 2.50
C LEU A 133 18.19 -4.65 1.24
N THR A 134 17.50 -4.96 0.13
CA THR A 134 17.65 -4.22 -1.13
C THR A 134 17.19 -2.76 -1.02
N GLY A 135 16.10 -2.49 -0.29
CA GLY A 135 15.59 -1.14 -0.04
C GLY A 135 16.51 -0.29 0.85
N SER A 136 17.23 -0.92 1.78
CA SER A 136 18.25 -0.23 2.59
C SER A 136 19.51 0.14 1.79
N TRP A 137 19.77 -0.59 0.68
CA TRP A 137 20.88 -0.30 -0.23
C TRP A 137 20.49 0.76 -1.27
N HIS A 138 19.38 0.51 -2.01
CA HIS A 138 18.76 1.49 -2.90
C HIS A 138 17.29 1.16 -3.14
N SER A 139 16.39 2.11 -2.87
CA SER A 139 14.92 1.92 -2.92
C SER A 139 14.40 1.48 -4.31
N ALA A 140 15.07 1.89 -5.40
CA ALA A 140 14.66 1.50 -6.75
C ALA A 140 14.78 -0.02 -6.99
N ILE A 141 15.80 -0.69 -6.40
CA ILE A 141 15.98 -2.14 -6.53
C ILE A 141 14.81 -2.88 -5.86
N ALA A 142 14.49 -2.51 -4.61
CA ALA A 142 13.36 -3.10 -3.90
C ALA A 142 12.04 -2.86 -4.66
N THR A 143 11.87 -1.67 -5.24
CA THR A 143 10.68 -1.32 -6.02
C THR A 143 10.58 -2.14 -7.31
N LEU A 144 11.69 -2.34 -8.05
CA LEU A 144 11.73 -3.21 -9.23
C LEU A 144 11.27 -4.63 -8.87
N LEU A 145 11.86 -5.21 -7.82
CA LEU A 145 11.59 -6.58 -7.39
C LEU A 145 10.17 -6.75 -6.85
N SER A 146 9.67 -5.80 -6.04
CA SER A 146 8.32 -5.89 -5.50
C SER A 146 7.24 -5.67 -6.57
N ALA A 147 7.42 -4.72 -7.47
CA ALA A 147 6.49 -4.49 -8.57
C ALA A 147 6.41 -5.69 -9.52
N HIS A 148 7.53 -6.40 -9.72
CA HIS A 148 7.57 -7.63 -10.50
C HIS A 148 6.80 -8.77 -9.82
N GLN A 149 7.02 -9.02 -8.53
CA GLN A 149 6.55 -10.23 -7.86
C GLN A 149 5.28 -10.04 -7.05
N SER A 150 5.13 -8.90 -6.36
CA SER A 150 4.00 -8.70 -5.42
C SER A 150 2.72 -8.25 -6.12
N ILE A 151 2.83 -7.60 -7.29
CA ILE A 151 1.68 -7.11 -8.06
C ILE A 151 1.73 -7.46 -9.54
N GLY A 152 2.91 -7.74 -10.10
CA GLY A 152 3.10 -8.13 -11.49
C GLY A 152 2.41 -9.45 -11.85
N VAL A 153 2.74 -10.00 -13.01
CA VAL A 153 2.10 -11.22 -13.52
C VAL A 153 2.15 -12.43 -12.56
N PRO A 154 3.23 -12.66 -11.76
CA PRO A 154 3.28 -13.81 -10.86
C PRO A 154 2.15 -13.86 -9.84
N GLU A 155 1.79 -12.73 -9.23
CA GLU A 155 0.84 -12.74 -8.12
C GLU A 155 -0.61 -13.03 -8.53
N PRO A 156 -1.21 -12.37 -9.55
CA PRO A 156 -2.54 -12.77 -10.02
C PRO A 156 -2.57 -14.19 -10.60
N LEU A 157 -1.49 -14.69 -11.19
CA LEU A 157 -1.40 -16.09 -11.63
C LEU A 157 -1.42 -17.07 -10.47
N ARG A 158 -0.74 -16.77 -9.37
CA ARG A 158 -0.72 -17.61 -8.17
C ARG A 158 -2.14 -17.90 -7.67
N TRP A 159 -3.00 -16.88 -7.65
CA TRP A 159 -4.35 -16.96 -7.10
C TRP A 159 -5.42 -17.37 -8.10
N PHE A 160 -5.31 -16.94 -9.35
CA PHE A 160 -6.39 -17.03 -10.34
C PHE A 160 -6.00 -17.70 -11.65
N GLY A 161 -4.69 -17.95 -11.85
CA GLY A 161 -4.20 -18.57 -13.08
C GLY A 161 -4.52 -20.05 -13.16
N SER A 162 -4.78 -20.54 -14.39
CA SER A 162 -4.83 -21.99 -14.65
C SER A 162 -3.45 -22.62 -14.51
N GLU A 163 -3.41 -23.94 -14.34
CA GLU A 163 -2.13 -24.67 -14.27
C GLU A 163 -1.30 -24.53 -15.56
N GLU A 164 -1.98 -24.44 -16.71
CA GLU A 164 -1.34 -24.19 -18.02
C GLU A 164 -0.67 -22.80 -18.04
N GLN A 165 -1.41 -21.77 -17.57
CA GLN A 165 -0.86 -20.41 -17.46
C GLN A 165 0.32 -20.35 -16.50
N LYS A 166 0.22 -20.97 -15.33
CA LYS A 166 1.33 -21.03 -14.36
C LYS A 166 2.58 -21.69 -14.94
N ARG A 167 2.44 -22.85 -15.59
CA ARG A 167 3.56 -23.55 -16.25
C ARG A 167 4.15 -22.78 -17.42
N LYS A 168 3.35 -22.01 -18.15
CA LYS A 168 3.79 -21.19 -19.29
C LYS A 168 4.55 -19.96 -18.84
N TYR A 169 4.06 -19.25 -17.82
CA TYR A 169 4.51 -17.91 -17.52
C TYR A 169 5.41 -17.79 -16.27
N LEU A 170 5.22 -18.63 -15.23
CA LEU A 170 6.00 -18.48 -14.00
C LEU A 170 7.50 -18.82 -14.16
N PRO A 171 7.92 -19.88 -14.88
CA PRO A 171 9.35 -20.21 -14.99
C PRO A 171 10.20 -19.11 -15.63
N PRO A 172 9.84 -18.47 -16.76
CA PRO A 172 10.62 -17.37 -17.29
C PRO A 172 10.58 -16.13 -16.38
N LEU A 173 9.48 -15.87 -15.65
CA LEU A 173 9.37 -14.77 -14.68
C LEU A 173 10.22 -15.03 -13.42
N ALA A 174 10.43 -16.29 -13.04
CA ALA A 174 11.31 -16.62 -11.94
C ALA A 174 12.80 -16.47 -12.28
N SER A 175 13.15 -16.49 -13.58
CA SER A 175 14.55 -16.55 -14.01
C SER A 175 15.08 -15.26 -14.63
N ASN A 176 14.46 -14.75 -15.69
CA ASN A 176 15.07 -13.69 -16.50
C ASN A 176 14.08 -12.69 -17.15
N LYS A 177 12.78 -12.90 -17.00
CA LYS A 177 11.78 -11.99 -17.52
C LYS A 177 11.20 -11.09 -16.43
N ILE A 178 10.96 -9.84 -16.77
CA ILE A 178 10.37 -8.84 -15.87
C ILE A 178 8.91 -8.66 -16.23
N SER A 179 8.08 -8.46 -15.21
CA SER A 179 6.66 -8.15 -15.40
C SER A 179 6.25 -6.81 -14.80
N ALA A 180 5.12 -6.28 -15.31
CA ALA A 180 4.50 -5.06 -14.84
C ALA A 180 2.99 -5.21 -14.67
N PHE A 181 2.40 -4.37 -13.80
CA PHE A 181 0.97 -4.32 -13.49
C PHE A 181 0.36 -3.01 -14.02
N LEU A 182 -0.66 -3.10 -14.86
CA LEU A 182 -1.25 -2.00 -15.60
C LEU A 182 -2.74 -1.84 -15.27
N LEU A 183 -3.04 -1.04 -14.26
CA LEU A 183 -4.40 -0.69 -13.84
C LEU A 183 -4.72 0.78 -14.15
N THR A 184 -3.85 1.69 -13.71
CA THR A 184 -4.03 3.15 -13.71
C THR A 184 -4.03 3.73 -15.12
N GLU A 185 -4.88 4.73 -15.37
CA GLU A 185 -4.96 5.50 -16.61
C GLU A 185 -4.79 7.00 -16.35
N PRO A 186 -4.64 7.86 -17.36
CA PRO A 186 -4.39 9.29 -17.15
C PRO A 186 -5.38 9.99 -16.20
N ASP A 187 -6.66 9.65 -16.23
CA ASP A 187 -7.72 10.20 -15.36
C ASP A 187 -8.37 9.15 -14.46
N VAL A 188 -7.81 7.95 -14.35
CA VAL A 188 -8.32 6.83 -13.55
C VAL A 188 -7.26 6.33 -12.57
N GLY A 189 -7.38 6.70 -11.30
CA GLY A 189 -6.48 6.29 -10.22
C GLY A 189 -7.20 5.54 -9.11
N SER A 190 -7.69 6.27 -8.10
CA SER A 190 -8.38 5.70 -6.93
C SER A 190 -9.80 5.17 -7.24
N ASP A 191 -10.35 5.48 -8.42
CA ASP A 191 -11.63 4.95 -8.92
C ASP A 191 -11.42 4.13 -10.21
N PRO A 192 -10.95 2.88 -10.10
CA PRO A 192 -10.68 2.04 -11.26
C PRO A 192 -11.96 1.60 -12.00
N ALA A 193 -13.14 1.81 -11.42
CA ALA A 193 -14.41 1.52 -12.08
C ALA A 193 -14.66 2.39 -13.33
N ARG A 194 -13.96 3.53 -13.44
CA ARG A 194 -14.05 4.46 -14.58
C ARG A 194 -13.06 4.17 -15.70
N MET A 195 -12.49 2.97 -15.74
CA MET A 195 -11.51 2.56 -16.74
C MET A 195 -11.99 2.78 -18.18
N HIS A 196 -11.10 3.29 -19.04
CA HIS A 196 -11.35 3.56 -20.44
C HIS A 196 -10.72 2.52 -21.38
N ALA A 197 -9.65 1.84 -20.96
CA ALA A 197 -9.05 0.78 -21.76
C ALA A 197 -10.07 -0.34 -22.00
N THR A 198 -10.18 -0.78 -23.24
CA THR A 198 -11.15 -1.79 -23.69
C THR A 198 -10.46 -3.03 -24.23
N ALA A 199 -11.11 -4.19 -24.08
CA ALA A 199 -10.72 -5.45 -24.72
C ALA A 199 -11.93 -5.99 -25.46
N VAL A 200 -11.99 -5.71 -26.77
CA VAL A 200 -13.14 -6.09 -27.62
C VAL A 200 -12.97 -7.54 -28.09
N PRO A 201 -13.97 -8.43 -27.86
CA PRO A 201 -13.92 -9.80 -28.36
C PRO A 201 -13.85 -9.85 -29.88
N VAL A 202 -12.94 -10.66 -30.41
CA VAL A 202 -12.76 -10.90 -31.85
C VAL A 202 -12.65 -12.41 -32.13
N GLU A 203 -12.63 -12.81 -33.40
CA GLU A 203 -12.48 -14.22 -33.81
C GLU A 203 -13.49 -15.16 -33.12
N ASN A 204 -14.76 -14.74 -33.06
CA ASN A 204 -15.83 -15.47 -32.35
C ASN A 204 -15.52 -15.73 -30.86
N GLY A 205 -14.82 -14.80 -30.19
CA GLY A 205 -14.44 -14.91 -28.78
C GLY A 205 -13.18 -15.72 -28.50
N ALA A 206 -12.42 -16.13 -29.52
CA ALA A 206 -11.15 -16.81 -29.35
C ALA A 206 -9.99 -15.85 -28.98
N ALA A 207 -10.15 -14.54 -29.23
CA ALA A 207 -9.20 -13.51 -28.86
C ALA A 207 -9.91 -12.20 -28.52
N TYR A 208 -9.13 -11.24 -28.00
CA TYR A 208 -9.56 -9.88 -27.70
C TYR A 208 -8.63 -8.89 -28.38
N GLU A 209 -9.16 -7.76 -28.86
CA GLU A 209 -8.39 -6.59 -29.27
C GLU A 209 -8.37 -5.57 -28.13
N LEU A 210 -7.20 -5.37 -27.54
CA LEU A 210 -6.99 -4.48 -26.41
C LEU A 210 -6.54 -3.11 -26.90
N SER A 211 -7.23 -2.05 -26.46
CA SER A 211 -6.94 -0.65 -26.81
C SER A 211 -7.06 0.25 -25.60
N GLY A 212 -6.16 1.26 -25.49
CA GLY A 212 -6.16 2.24 -24.42
C GLY A 212 -4.77 2.70 -24.01
N VAL A 213 -4.70 3.55 -22.98
CA VAL A 213 -3.44 4.08 -22.45
C VAL A 213 -3.36 3.83 -20.96
N LYS A 214 -2.24 3.27 -20.50
CA LYS A 214 -1.94 3.04 -19.09
C LYS A 214 -0.82 3.96 -18.62
N LEU A 215 -0.96 4.47 -17.40
CA LEU A 215 -0.07 5.45 -16.80
C LEU A 215 0.55 4.92 -15.50
N TRP A 216 1.74 5.42 -15.16
CA TRP A 216 2.52 5.09 -13.97
C TRP A 216 2.81 3.59 -13.83
N THR A 217 3.10 2.94 -14.95
CA THR A 217 3.42 1.52 -15.00
C THR A 217 4.85 1.28 -14.54
N THR A 218 5.03 0.85 -13.30
CA THR A 218 6.34 0.46 -12.77
C THR A 218 6.84 -0.79 -13.49
N ASN A 219 8.11 -0.80 -13.87
CA ASN A 219 8.75 -1.75 -14.77
C ASN A 219 8.24 -1.71 -16.23
N GLY A 220 7.21 -0.93 -16.56
CA GLY A 220 6.56 -0.96 -17.87
C GLY A 220 7.46 -0.62 -19.06
N VAL A 221 8.59 0.07 -18.82
CA VAL A 221 9.57 0.41 -19.87
C VAL A 221 10.45 -0.78 -20.24
N ILE A 222 10.70 -1.70 -19.29
CA ILE A 222 11.63 -2.84 -19.44
C ILE A 222 10.94 -4.21 -19.29
N ALA A 223 9.63 -4.22 -19.09
CA ALA A 223 8.90 -5.48 -18.89
C ALA A 223 8.85 -6.32 -20.15
N ASP A 224 8.89 -7.65 -19.98
CA ASP A 224 8.60 -8.64 -21.00
C ASP A 224 7.11 -9.00 -21.05
N LEU A 225 6.48 -9.08 -19.86
CA LEU A 225 5.09 -9.46 -19.69
C LEU A 225 4.33 -8.42 -18.86
N LEU A 226 3.12 -8.12 -19.30
CA LEU A 226 2.24 -7.16 -18.67
C LEU A 226 0.98 -7.86 -18.17
N VAL A 227 0.52 -7.57 -16.95
CA VAL A 227 -0.86 -7.86 -16.59
C VAL A 227 -1.68 -6.58 -16.74
N VAL A 228 -2.62 -6.60 -17.67
CA VAL A 228 -3.38 -5.43 -18.09
C VAL A 228 -4.85 -5.60 -17.74
N MET A 229 -5.41 -4.61 -17.04
CA MET A 229 -6.84 -4.52 -16.78
C MET A 229 -7.51 -3.71 -17.89
N ALA A 230 -8.56 -4.29 -18.51
CA ALA A 230 -9.34 -3.63 -19.54
C ALA A 230 -10.82 -4.04 -19.44
N ASP A 231 -11.71 -3.14 -19.86
CA ASP A 231 -13.15 -3.39 -19.88
C ASP A 231 -13.54 -4.19 -21.14
N VAL A 232 -14.20 -5.32 -20.93
CA VAL A 232 -14.81 -6.10 -22.03
C VAL A 232 -16.23 -5.58 -22.24
N PRO A 233 -16.59 -5.08 -23.44
CA PRO A 233 -17.96 -4.65 -23.72
C PRO A 233 -18.94 -5.83 -23.62
N ARG A 234 -20.08 -5.60 -22.97
CA ARG A 234 -21.15 -6.60 -22.92
C ARG A 234 -21.72 -6.85 -24.30
N SER A 235 -21.74 -8.10 -24.75
CA SER A 235 -22.28 -8.51 -26.05
C SER A 235 -22.82 -9.95 -25.98
N GLU A 236 -23.36 -10.47 -27.10
CA GLU A 236 -23.80 -11.87 -27.15
C GLU A 236 -22.63 -12.82 -26.90
N GLY A 237 -22.79 -13.73 -25.96
CA GLY A 237 -21.74 -14.66 -25.50
C GLY A 237 -20.69 -14.05 -24.57
N HIS A 238 -20.74 -12.75 -24.27
CA HIS A 238 -19.81 -12.05 -23.39
C HIS A 238 -20.52 -11.36 -22.23
N ARG A 239 -20.09 -11.72 -21.00
CA ARG A 239 -20.63 -11.16 -19.76
C ARG A 239 -20.31 -9.67 -19.63
N GLY A 240 -19.14 -9.27 -20.15
CA GLY A 240 -18.62 -7.91 -20.03
C GLY A 240 -18.01 -7.61 -18.66
N GLY A 241 -17.38 -6.42 -18.56
CA GLY A 241 -16.77 -5.86 -17.36
C GLY A 241 -15.24 -6.00 -17.33
N ILE A 242 -14.64 -5.33 -16.37
CA ILE A 242 -13.17 -5.27 -16.23
C ILE A 242 -12.61 -6.69 -16.08
N SER A 243 -11.68 -7.04 -16.98
CA SER A 243 -11.02 -8.35 -17.07
C SER A 243 -9.51 -8.18 -17.02
N ALA A 244 -8.76 -9.21 -16.64
CA ALA A 244 -7.32 -9.19 -16.50
C ALA A 244 -6.69 -10.03 -17.61
N PHE A 245 -5.69 -9.48 -18.32
CA PHE A 245 -5.03 -10.12 -19.45
C PHE A 245 -3.52 -10.16 -19.26
N ILE A 246 -2.87 -11.28 -19.62
CA ILE A 246 -1.42 -11.36 -19.79
C ILE A 246 -1.13 -10.91 -21.21
N VAL A 247 -0.27 -9.91 -21.35
CA VAL A 247 0.11 -9.32 -22.64
C VAL A 247 1.62 -9.37 -22.80
N ASP A 248 2.11 -9.82 -23.95
CA ASP A 248 3.51 -9.69 -24.31
C ASP A 248 3.82 -8.20 -24.54
N ALA A 249 4.78 -7.65 -23.81
CA ALA A 249 5.15 -6.24 -23.92
C ALA A 249 5.70 -5.86 -25.30
N HIS A 250 6.16 -6.85 -26.08
CA HIS A 250 6.69 -6.68 -27.42
C HIS A 250 5.66 -7.01 -28.53
N ALA A 251 4.40 -7.29 -28.16
CA ALA A 251 3.36 -7.58 -29.14
C ALA A 251 3.10 -6.36 -30.05
N PRO A 252 2.75 -6.60 -31.33
CA PRO A 252 2.36 -5.51 -32.23
C PRO A 252 1.23 -4.67 -31.64
N GLY A 253 1.39 -3.36 -31.64
CA GLY A 253 0.43 -2.41 -31.06
C GLY A 253 0.70 -2.00 -29.61
N VAL A 254 1.65 -2.63 -28.92
CA VAL A 254 2.15 -2.16 -27.61
C VAL A 254 3.24 -1.12 -27.85
N THR A 255 3.09 0.07 -27.25
CA THR A 255 4.07 1.15 -27.39
C THR A 255 4.29 1.85 -26.05
N VAL A 256 5.55 1.99 -25.63
CA VAL A 256 5.92 2.86 -24.49
C VAL A 256 6.04 4.28 -25.02
N LEU A 257 5.12 5.15 -24.60
CA LEU A 257 5.06 6.55 -25.07
C LEU A 257 6.02 7.47 -24.30
N HIS A 258 6.23 7.20 -23.02
CA HIS A 258 7.01 8.07 -22.16
C HIS A 258 7.58 7.32 -20.98
N ARG A 259 8.81 7.68 -20.58
CA ARG A 259 9.41 7.27 -19.30
C ARG A 259 9.24 8.38 -18.28
N ASN A 260 8.51 8.09 -17.19
CA ASN A 260 8.22 9.06 -16.15
C ASN A 260 9.48 9.35 -15.30
N LYS A 261 9.67 10.62 -14.91
CA LYS A 261 10.72 11.06 -13.99
C LYS A 261 10.08 11.44 -12.66
N PHE A 262 10.61 10.91 -11.57
CA PHE A 262 10.06 11.09 -10.24
C PHE A 262 11.00 11.83 -9.29
N MET A 263 10.45 12.35 -8.19
CA MET A 263 11.23 13.02 -7.16
C MET A 263 12.13 12.08 -6.37
N GLY A 264 11.72 10.81 -6.19
CA GLY A 264 12.43 9.74 -5.50
C GLY A 264 12.37 8.44 -6.28
N ILE A 265 12.99 7.38 -5.75
CA ILE A 265 13.16 6.07 -6.42
C ILE A 265 13.59 6.22 -7.88
N ARG A 266 14.58 7.06 -8.11
CA ARG A 266 14.92 7.57 -9.45
C ARG A 266 15.36 6.51 -10.45
N GLY A 267 15.82 5.36 -9.98
CA GLY A 267 16.29 4.26 -10.83
C GLY A 267 15.19 3.40 -11.46
N ILE A 268 13.91 3.59 -11.14
CA ILE A 268 12.84 2.75 -11.67
C ILE A 268 12.47 3.09 -13.11
N GLU A 269 12.13 2.06 -13.87
CA GLU A 269 11.67 2.13 -15.25
C GLU A 269 10.13 2.18 -15.30
N ASN A 270 9.59 3.38 -15.05
CA ASN A 270 8.14 3.63 -15.01
C ASN A 270 7.70 4.39 -16.26
N GLY A 271 6.59 4.00 -16.86
CA GLY A 271 6.20 4.57 -18.15
C GLY A 271 4.70 4.79 -18.35
N VAL A 272 4.42 5.37 -19.52
CA VAL A 272 3.11 5.45 -20.15
C VAL A 272 3.09 4.43 -21.28
N THR A 273 2.13 3.51 -21.26
CA THR A 273 2.02 2.43 -22.24
C THR A 273 0.71 2.54 -23.00
N ARG A 274 0.79 2.60 -24.34
CA ARG A 274 -0.37 2.59 -25.25
C ARG A 274 -0.55 1.19 -25.84
N PHE A 275 -1.78 0.80 -25.93
CA PHE A 275 -2.27 -0.38 -26.64
C PHE A 275 -3.13 0.08 -27.81
N ASP A 276 -2.80 -0.33 -29.03
CA ASP A 276 -3.56 -0.07 -30.23
C ASP A 276 -3.94 -1.39 -30.89
N LYS A 277 -5.17 -1.85 -30.61
CA LYS A 277 -5.74 -3.11 -31.11
C LYS A 277 -4.82 -4.31 -30.92
N VAL A 278 -4.19 -4.39 -29.75
CA VAL A 278 -3.30 -5.50 -29.41
C VAL A 278 -4.11 -6.79 -29.30
N ARG A 279 -3.79 -7.76 -30.13
CA ARG A 279 -4.46 -9.06 -30.11
C ARG A 279 -3.96 -9.89 -28.93
N VAL A 280 -4.90 -10.27 -28.04
CA VAL A 280 -4.64 -11.11 -26.87
C VAL A 280 -5.50 -12.38 -26.98
N PRO A 281 -4.91 -13.59 -27.00
CA PRO A 281 -5.66 -14.85 -26.99
C PRO A 281 -6.52 -14.98 -25.73
N ARG A 282 -7.68 -15.63 -25.86
CA ARG A 282 -8.58 -15.86 -24.72
C ARG A 282 -7.90 -16.66 -23.58
N GLU A 283 -7.00 -17.55 -23.92
CA GLU A 283 -6.23 -18.36 -22.97
C GLU A 283 -5.28 -17.54 -22.08
N ASP A 284 -4.97 -16.31 -22.48
CA ASP A 284 -4.13 -15.38 -21.72
C ASP A 284 -4.97 -14.43 -20.84
N MET A 285 -6.29 -14.59 -20.79
CA MET A 285 -7.13 -13.94 -19.79
C MET A 285 -6.99 -14.69 -18.45
N ILE A 286 -6.73 -13.97 -17.36
CA ILE A 286 -6.59 -14.52 -16.02
C ILE A 286 -7.99 -14.62 -15.37
N GLY A 287 -8.35 -15.82 -14.94
CA GLY A 287 -9.68 -16.07 -14.34
C GLY A 287 -10.83 -15.86 -15.32
N ASP A 288 -11.98 -15.45 -14.79
CA ASP A 288 -13.20 -15.26 -15.57
C ASP A 288 -13.35 -13.82 -16.09
N GLU A 289 -14.04 -13.69 -17.25
CA GLU A 289 -14.44 -12.40 -17.81
C GLU A 289 -15.27 -11.57 -16.80
N GLY A 290 -14.94 -10.28 -16.65
CA GLY A 290 -15.58 -9.36 -15.72
C GLY A 290 -15.13 -9.53 -14.25
N ARG A 291 -14.08 -10.31 -13.98
CA ARG A 291 -13.51 -10.50 -12.63
C ARG A 291 -12.20 -9.74 -12.41
N GLY A 292 -11.73 -9.00 -13.41
CA GLY A 292 -10.42 -8.33 -13.36
C GLY A 292 -10.26 -7.34 -12.20
N LEU A 293 -11.30 -6.58 -11.83
CA LEU A 293 -11.20 -5.68 -10.69
C LEU A 293 -11.04 -6.43 -9.37
N LYS A 294 -11.74 -7.57 -9.19
CA LYS A 294 -11.55 -8.44 -8.02
C LYS A 294 -10.12 -8.99 -7.98
N ILE A 295 -9.61 -9.45 -9.13
CA ILE A 295 -8.24 -9.95 -9.27
C ILE A 295 -7.25 -8.84 -8.90
N ALA A 296 -7.40 -7.63 -9.45
CA ALA A 296 -6.54 -6.50 -9.15
C ALA A 296 -6.51 -6.15 -7.66
N LEU A 297 -7.68 -6.06 -7.01
CA LEU A 297 -7.77 -5.72 -5.59
C LEU A 297 -7.17 -6.80 -4.68
N GLN A 298 -7.35 -8.09 -5.01
CA GLN A 298 -6.71 -9.19 -4.26
C GLN A 298 -5.19 -9.22 -4.47
N THR A 299 -4.70 -9.02 -5.68
CA THR A 299 -3.27 -8.88 -5.98
C THR A 299 -2.64 -7.76 -5.15
N LEU A 300 -3.28 -6.59 -5.08
CA LEU A 300 -2.81 -5.47 -4.27
C LEU A 300 -2.80 -5.76 -2.76
N ASN A 301 -3.58 -6.73 -2.25
CA ASN A 301 -3.52 -7.11 -0.84
C ASN A 301 -2.17 -7.75 -0.47
N THR A 302 -1.60 -8.56 -1.36
CA THR A 302 -0.26 -9.15 -1.16
C THR A 302 0.84 -8.09 -1.31
N GLY A 303 0.72 -7.17 -2.27
CA GLY A 303 1.63 -6.02 -2.41
C GLY A 303 1.75 -5.18 -1.12
N ARG A 304 0.67 -5.10 -0.34
CA ARG A 304 0.65 -4.39 0.95
C ARG A 304 1.56 -4.99 2.03
N LEU A 305 2.01 -6.24 1.90
CA LEU A 305 2.98 -6.85 2.83
C LEU A 305 4.43 -6.48 2.50
N SER A 306 4.76 -6.18 1.24
CA SER A 306 6.12 -5.83 0.81
C SER A 306 6.53 -4.42 1.24
N LEU A 307 5.60 -3.48 1.23
CA LEU A 307 5.85 -2.07 1.54
C LEU A 307 6.32 -1.84 3.00
N PRO A 308 5.71 -2.46 4.03
CA PRO A 308 6.18 -2.35 5.40
C PRO A 308 7.64 -2.76 5.58
N ALA A 309 8.13 -3.71 4.80
CA ALA A 309 9.52 -4.16 4.86
C ALA A 309 10.52 -3.06 4.47
N THR A 310 10.30 -2.40 3.33
CA THR A 310 11.13 -1.27 2.89
C THR A 310 11.01 -0.06 3.82
N CYS A 311 9.82 0.21 4.36
CA CYS A 311 9.59 1.27 5.35
C CYS A 311 10.34 1.00 6.67
N ALA A 312 10.31 -0.24 7.18
CA ALA A 312 11.03 -0.64 8.37
C ALA A 312 12.55 -0.54 8.18
N ALA A 313 13.06 -1.01 7.04
CA ALA A 313 14.48 -0.90 6.69
C ALA A 313 14.94 0.57 6.63
N SER A 314 14.17 1.43 5.96
CA SER A 314 14.47 2.86 5.89
C SER A 314 14.47 3.52 7.28
N ALA A 315 13.52 3.15 8.16
CA ALA A 315 13.48 3.67 9.52
C ALA A 315 14.69 3.22 10.37
N LYS A 316 15.13 1.96 10.21
CA LYS A 316 16.36 1.43 10.86
C LYS A 316 17.61 2.15 10.35
N TRP A 317 17.69 2.38 9.04
CA TRP A 317 18.77 3.14 8.44
C TRP A 317 18.78 4.60 8.96
N CYS A 318 17.61 5.25 9.04
CA CYS A 318 17.47 6.58 9.62
C CYS A 318 17.91 6.61 11.09
N LEU A 319 17.59 5.59 11.87
CA LEU A 319 18.03 5.46 13.26
C LEU A 319 19.56 5.42 13.35
N LYS A 320 20.22 4.57 12.55
CA LYS A 320 21.68 4.49 12.50
C LYS A 320 22.30 5.84 12.16
N ALA A 321 21.85 6.48 11.08
CA ALA A 321 22.38 7.76 10.61
C ALA A 321 22.15 8.89 11.63
N ALA A 322 20.95 8.94 12.26
CA ALA A 322 20.64 9.93 13.28
C ALA A 322 21.47 9.74 14.55
N ARG A 323 21.66 8.49 15.01
CA ARG A 323 22.44 8.13 16.19
C ARG A 323 23.91 8.53 16.03
N GLU A 324 24.53 8.14 14.91
CA GLU A 324 25.93 8.44 14.63
C GLU A 324 26.15 9.95 14.56
N TRP A 325 25.31 10.66 13.80
CA TRP A 325 25.40 12.11 13.68
C TRP A 325 25.19 12.84 15.00
N ALA A 326 24.16 12.49 15.77
CA ALA A 326 23.81 13.17 17.00
C ALA A 326 24.82 12.90 18.13
N ALA A 327 25.57 11.80 18.07
CA ALA A 327 26.66 11.48 18.99
C ALA A 327 27.95 12.26 18.65
N GLU A 328 28.24 12.48 17.38
CA GLU A 328 29.48 13.11 16.91
C GLU A 328 29.39 14.64 16.83
N ARG A 329 28.26 15.15 16.34
CA ARG A 329 28.11 16.61 16.12
C ARG A 329 28.01 17.35 17.44
N VAL A 330 29.02 18.18 17.74
CA VAL A 330 29.04 19.03 18.95
C VAL A 330 28.55 20.44 18.63
N GLN A 331 27.55 20.92 19.36
CA GLN A 331 27.08 22.30 19.38
C GLN A 331 26.75 22.68 20.83
N TRP A 332 26.96 23.94 21.18
CA TRP A 332 26.72 24.41 22.55
C TRP A 332 27.50 23.61 23.61
N GLY A 333 28.72 23.20 23.27
CA GLY A 333 29.66 22.53 24.17
C GLY A 333 29.39 21.03 24.41
N GLN A 334 28.42 20.41 23.76
CA GLN A 334 28.13 18.97 23.90
C GLN A 334 27.58 18.38 22.61
N PRO A 335 27.58 17.02 22.45
CA PRO A 335 26.90 16.33 21.35
C PRO A 335 25.45 16.76 21.26
N ILE A 336 24.97 16.99 20.03
CA ILE A 336 23.58 17.49 19.83
C ILE A 336 22.53 16.53 20.36
N GLY A 337 22.79 15.23 20.38
CA GLY A 337 21.90 14.23 20.94
C GLY A 337 21.65 14.34 22.46
N ARG A 338 22.49 15.13 23.18
CA ARG A 338 22.29 15.42 24.61
C ARG A 338 21.35 16.60 24.87
N HIS A 339 21.01 17.36 23.83
CA HIS A 339 19.99 18.40 23.95
C HIS A 339 18.61 17.78 23.88
N GLU A 340 17.73 18.10 24.82
CA GLU A 340 16.40 17.49 24.95
C GLU A 340 15.58 17.54 23.65
N ALA A 341 15.65 18.63 22.89
CA ALA A 341 14.94 18.80 21.64
C ALA A 341 15.34 17.75 20.59
N VAL A 342 16.65 17.43 20.50
CA VAL A 342 17.17 16.39 19.59
C VAL A 342 16.96 15.00 20.18
N ALA A 343 17.15 14.83 21.50
CA ALA A 343 16.93 13.56 22.18
C ALA A 343 15.51 13.03 21.98
N LYS A 344 14.47 13.90 22.02
CA LYS A 344 13.09 13.53 21.71
C LYS A 344 12.90 12.97 20.30
N LYS A 345 13.58 13.55 19.31
CA LYS A 345 13.56 13.08 17.92
C LYS A 345 14.22 11.70 17.78
N LEU A 346 15.40 11.53 18.41
CA LEU A 346 16.08 10.22 18.44
C LEU A 346 15.20 9.13 19.10
N ALA A 347 14.57 9.45 20.23
CA ALA A 347 13.65 8.54 20.91
C ALA A 347 12.43 8.19 20.06
N PHE A 348 11.90 9.15 19.29
CA PHE A 348 10.82 8.90 18.33
C PHE A 348 11.28 7.96 17.22
N ILE A 349 12.42 8.22 16.59
CA ILE A 349 12.99 7.38 15.53
C ILE A 349 13.23 5.96 16.04
N ALA A 350 13.86 5.80 17.22
CA ALA A 350 14.19 4.49 17.77
C ALA A 350 12.95 3.64 18.09
N GLY A 351 11.97 4.20 18.82
CA GLY A 351 10.74 3.51 19.14
C GLY A 351 9.93 3.16 17.89
N THR A 352 9.87 4.09 16.92
CA THR A 352 9.14 3.86 15.67
C THR A 352 9.82 2.80 14.80
N ALA A 353 11.14 2.82 14.64
CA ALA A 353 11.86 1.80 13.87
C ALA A 353 11.63 0.38 14.44
N PHE A 354 11.67 0.24 15.78
CA PHE A 354 11.35 -1.03 16.45
C PHE A 354 9.94 -1.50 16.16
N ALA A 355 8.96 -0.60 16.24
CA ALA A 355 7.56 -0.92 15.99
C ALA A 355 7.27 -1.26 14.53
N LEU A 356 7.90 -0.58 13.57
CA LEU A 356 7.75 -0.88 12.14
C LEU A 356 8.30 -2.26 11.80
N GLU A 357 9.44 -2.63 12.36
CA GLU A 357 9.98 -3.98 12.20
C GLU A 357 9.06 -5.03 12.84
N ALA A 358 8.51 -4.77 14.04
CA ALA A 358 7.56 -5.65 14.70
C ALA A 358 6.28 -5.86 13.86
N VAL A 359 5.75 -4.79 13.29
CA VAL A 359 4.56 -4.85 12.41
C VAL A 359 4.86 -5.64 11.14
N MET A 360 6.01 -5.41 10.51
CA MET A 360 6.43 -6.11 9.30
C MET A 360 6.59 -7.61 9.56
N GLU A 361 7.38 -7.99 10.57
CA GLU A 361 7.64 -9.40 10.89
C GLU A 361 6.36 -10.13 11.27
N LEU A 362 5.55 -9.55 12.17
CA LEU A 362 4.31 -10.18 12.59
C LEU A 362 3.32 -10.36 11.44
N SER A 363 3.14 -9.34 10.60
CA SER A 363 2.23 -9.43 9.44
C SER A 363 2.68 -10.49 8.43
N SER A 364 3.97 -10.57 8.15
CA SER A 364 4.54 -11.56 7.23
C SER A 364 4.40 -12.99 7.78
N LEU A 365 4.73 -13.21 9.04
CA LEU A 365 4.61 -14.52 9.68
C LEU A 365 3.15 -14.98 9.82
N MET A 366 2.21 -14.05 10.08
CA MET A 366 0.79 -14.37 10.07
C MET A 366 0.30 -14.79 8.66
N ALA A 367 0.89 -14.22 7.60
CA ALA A 367 0.63 -14.64 6.22
C ALA A 367 1.18 -16.05 5.97
N ASP A 368 2.39 -16.35 6.42
CA ASP A 368 3.04 -17.65 6.25
C ASP A 368 2.32 -18.78 6.99
N GLU A 369 1.79 -18.50 8.19
CA GLU A 369 1.02 -19.51 8.94
C GLU A 369 -0.37 -19.80 8.37
N GLU A 370 -0.93 -18.89 7.60
CA GLU A 370 -2.27 -18.99 6.99
C GLU A 370 -3.42 -19.28 7.97
N ARG A 371 -3.21 -19.09 9.29
CA ARG A 371 -4.25 -19.31 10.32
C ARG A 371 -5.30 -18.21 10.33
N ASN A 372 -4.94 -17.03 9.89
CA ASN A 372 -5.71 -15.81 9.99
C ASN A 372 -6.06 -15.24 8.60
N ASP A 373 -7.18 -14.53 8.51
CA ASP A 373 -7.44 -13.63 7.42
C ASP A 373 -6.78 -12.28 7.74
N ILE A 374 -5.71 -11.96 7.04
CA ILE A 374 -4.84 -10.82 7.34
C ILE A 374 -5.11 -9.57 6.51
N ARG A 375 -6.23 -9.51 5.79
CA ARG A 375 -6.50 -8.35 4.89
C ARG A 375 -6.54 -7.01 5.62
N ILE A 376 -7.04 -6.97 6.86
CA ILE A 376 -7.02 -5.75 7.69
C ILE A 376 -5.61 -5.49 8.21
N GLU A 377 -4.92 -6.52 8.72
CA GLU A 377 -3.57 -6.42 9.27
C GLU A 377 -2.57 -5.95 8.21
N ALA A 378 -2.61 -6.50 7.00
CA ALA A 378 -1.78 -6.06 5.88
C ALA A 378 -2.07 -4.59 5.49
N ALA A 379 -3.35 -4.21 5.48
CA ALA A 379 -3.75 -2.83 5.19
C ALA A 379 -3.31 -1.85 6.30
N LEU A 380 -3.45 -2.24 7.57
CA LEU A 380 -2.96 -1.47 8.71
C LEU A 380 -1.43 -1.35 8.69
N ALA A 381 -0.73 -2.45 8.37
CA ALA A 381 0.73 -2.46 8.27
C ALA A 381 1.20 -1.49 7.18
N LYS A 382 0.62 -1.54 5.99
CA LYS A 382 0.93 -0.62 4.87
C LYS A 382 0.69 0.84 5.25
N LEU A 383 -0.50 1.15 5.76
CA LEU A 383 -0.88 2.51 6.15
C LEU A 383 0.07 3.04 7.22
N TYR A 384 0.25 2.29 8.30
CA TYR A 384 1.05 2.69 9.44
C TYR A 384 2.53 2.85 9.08
N ALA A 385 3.10 1.87 8.38
CA ALA A 385 4.50 1.90 8.01
C ALA A 385 4.82 3.07 7.09
N SER A 386 4.00 3.33 6.05
CA SER A 386 4.24 4.44 5.12
C SER A 386 4.13 5.81 5.79
N GLU A 387 3.15 6.02 6.67
CA GLU A 387 2.96 7.28 7.41
C GLU A 387 4.12 7.54 8.40
N MET A 388 4.54 6.51 9.13
CA MET A 388 5.52 6.67 10.19
C MET A 388 6.96 6.70 9.67
N ALA A 389 7.30 5.90 8.64
CA ALA A 389 8.62 5.92 8.05
C ALA A 389 8.94 7.28 7.39
N TRP A 390 7.95 7.89 6.72
CA TRP A 390 8.13 9.23 6.17
C TRP A 390 8.41 10.27 7.26
N LYS A 391 7.70 10.23 8.40
CA LYS A 391 7.98 11.10 9.55
C LYS A 391 9.37 10.87 10.15
N VAL A 392 9.81 9.61 10.19
CA VAL A 392 11.16 9.25 10.66
C VAL A 392 12.23 9.87 9.74
N ALA A 393 12.05 9.80 8.43
CA ALA A 393 12.98 10.39 7.46
C ALA A 393 13.01 11.94 7.57
N ASP A 394 11.86 12.58 7.74
CA ASP A 394 11.76 14.03 7.97
C ASP A 394 12.51 14.46 9.22
N GLU A 395 12.38 13.71 10.32
CA GLU A 395 13.14 13.97 11.56
C GLU A 395 14.65 13.74 11.39
N LEU A 396 15.08 12.78 10.55
CA LEU A 396 16.50 12.62 10.23
C LEU A 396 17.04 13.84 9.49
N VAL A 397 16.34 14.34 8.47
CA VAL A 397 16.72 15.55 7.74
C VAL A 397 16.83 16.72 8.70
N GLN A 398 15.84 16.90 9.59
CA GLN A 398 15.82 17.96 10.60
C GLN A 398 16.99 17.86 11.59
N ILE A 399 17.32 16.67 12.10
CA ILE A 399 18.46 16.44 13.03
C ILE A 399 19.79 16.77 12.35
N ARG A 400 19.95 16.44 11.07
CA ARG A 400 21.17 16.69 10.32
C ARG A 400 21.32 18.16 9.87
N GLY A 401 20.22 18.94 9.87
CA GLY A 401 20.23 20.34 9.46
C GLY A 401 20.61 20.50 7.99
N GLY A 402 21.49 21.45 7.65
CA GLY A 402 21.92 21.68 6.26
C GLY A 402 22.46 20.42 5.56
N ARG A 403 23.18 19.57 6.30
CA ARG A 403 23.67 18.29 5.78
C ARG A 403 22.58 17.23 5.57
N GLY A 404 21.41 17.42 6.13
CA GLY A 404 20.23 16.58 5.84
C GLY A 404 19.51 16.99 4.57
N PHE A 405 19.68 18.24 4.16
CA PHE A 405 19.08 18.82 2.95
C PHE A 405 19.99 18.71 1.71
N GLU A 406 21.27 18.49 1.93
CA GLU A 406 22.30 18.35 0.91
C GLU A 406 22.41 16.91 0.42
N THR A 407 22.66 16.73 -0.89
CA THR A 407 22.81 15.41 -1.50
C THR A 407 24.08 14.69 -1.01
N ALA A 408 24.05 13.36 -1.03
CA ALA A 408 25.22 12.54 -0.68
C ALA A 408 26.44 12.88 -1.54
N GLU A 409 26.27 13.02 -2.86
CA GLU A 409 27.31 13.39 -3.82
C GLU A 409 27.97 14.73 -3.48
N SER A 410 27.19 15.74 -3.12
CA SER A 410 27.70 17.04 -2.73
C SER A 410 28.51 16.99 -1.43
N LEU A 411 28.07 16.17 -0.45
CA LEU A 411 28.83 15.94 0.79
C LEU A 411 30.18 15.27 0.49
N GLU A 412 30.21 14.25 -0.35
CA GLU A 412 31.42 13.51 -0.74
C GLU A 412 32.41 14.39 -1.51
N ALA A 413 31.92 15.26 -2.38
CA ALA A 413 32.74 16.17 -3.18
C ALA A 413 33.61 17.13 -2.32
N ARG A 414 33.22 17.35 -1.05
CA ARG A 414 34.04 18.15 -0.09
C ARG A 414 34.71 17.31 1.01
N GLY A 415 34.71 15.96 0.85
CA GLY A 415 35.39 15.03 1.76
C GLY A 415 34.62 14.66 3.02
N GLU A 416 33.28 14.84 3.02
CA GLU A 416 32.38 14.34 4.06
C GLU A 416 31.76 13.01 3.66
N ARG A 417 31.29 12.22 4.62
CA ARG A 417 30.54 10.98 4.34
C ARG A 417 29.21 11.31 3.67
N GLY A 418 28.96 10.71 2.50
CA GLY A 418 27.74 10.84 1.72
C GLY A 418 26.55 10.13 2.38
N VAL A 419 25.81 10.85 3.24
CA VAL A 419 24.61 10.33 3.88
C VAL A 419 23.37 10.91 3.19
N GLY A 420 22.70 10.11 2.37
CA GLY A 420 21.55 10.49 1.56
C GLY A 420 20.25 10.65 2.36
N ALA A 421 20.24 11.52 3.37
CA ALA A 421 19.06 11.75 4.21
C ALA A 421 17.89 12.34 3.40
N GLU A 422 18.18 13.29 2.51
CA GLU A 422 17.19 13.89 1.61
C GLU A 422 16.66 12.87 0.60
N GLN A 423 17.51 11.95 0.12
CA GLN A 423 17.12 10.89 -0.80
C GLN A 423 16.09 9.95 -0.15
N VAL A 424 16.34 9.48 1.07
CA VAL A 424 15.40 8.61 1.79
C VAL A 424 14.05 9.30 2.01
N LEU A 425 14.06 10.62 2.31
CA LEU A 425 12.82 11.40 2.44
C LEU A 425 12.05 11.45 1.12
N ARG A 426 12.72 11.69 -0.01
CA ARG A 426 12.12 11.68 -1.35
C ARG A 426 11.57 10.30 -1.71
N ASP A 427 12.35 9.25 -1.48
CA ASP A 427 11.98 7.87 -1.81
C ASP A 427 10.76 7.39 -1.02
N LEU A 428 10.68 7.70 0.27
CA LEU A 428 9.57 7.29 1.11
C LEU A 428 8.26 8.04 0.80
N ARG A 429 8.31 9.19 0.12
CA ARG A 429 7.11 10.01 -0.12
C ARG A 429 6.04 9.26 -0.92
N ILE A 430 6.45 8.46 -1.91
CA ILE A 430 5.54 7.71 -2.78
C ILE A 430 4.77 6.62 -2.01
N SER A 431 5.33 6.07 -0.93
CA SER A 431 4.72 5.00 -0.15
C SER A 431 3.34 5.37 0.43
N ARG A 432 3.05 6.67 0.59
CA ARG A 432 1.77 7.20 1.02
C ARG A 432 0.78 7.43 -0.13
N ILE A 433 1.20 7.24 -1.38
CA ILE A 433 0.42 7.55 -2.58
C ILE A 433 0.02 6.27 -3.33
N PHE A 434 0.98 5.43 -3.69
CA PHE A 434 0.72 4.25 -4.52
C PHE A 434 0.16 3.07 -3.71
N GLU A 435 -0.35 2.04 -4.40
CA GLU A 435 -0.98 0.85 -3.81
C GLU A 435 -2.11 1.19 -2.81
N GLY A 436 -2.88 2.22 -3.15
CA GLY A 436 -3.88 2.84 -2.30
C GLY A 436 -3.29 3.98 -1.46
N SER A 437 -3.69 5.21 -1.77
CA SER A 437 -3.27 6.36 -0.96
C SER A 437 -3.68 6.20 0.51
N SER A 438 -3.02 6.93 1.40
CA SER A 438 -3.34 6.90 2.84
C SER A 438 -4.82 7.15 3.10
N GLU A 439 -5.46 8.03 2.34
CA GLU A 439 -6.89 8.34 2.43
C GLU A 439 -7.73 7.12 2.02
N ILE A 440 -7.42 6.51 0.88
CA ILE A 440 -8.12 5.31 0.37
C ILE A 440 -7.92 4.13 1.32
N MET A 441 -6.71 3.94 1.87
CA MET A 441 -6.44 2.89 2.86
C MET A 441 -7.28 3.07 4.12
N ARG A 442 -7.44 4.30 4.63
CA ARG A 442 -8.33 4.58 5.76
C ARG A 442 -9.78 4.22 5.46
N LEU A 443 -10.28 4.57 4.28
CA LEU A 443 -11.65 4.21 3.88
C LEU A 443 -11.84 2.71 3.72
N PHE A 444 -10.87 2.02 3.10
CA PHE A 444 -10.88 0.57 2.95
C PHE A 444 -10.92 -0.12 4.33
N ILE A 445 -9.99 0.22 5.23
CA ILE A 445 -9.93 -0.38 6.56
C ILE A 445 -11.20 -0.06 7.35
N ALA A 446 -11.71 1.18 7.29
CA ALA A 446 -12.96 1.55 7.94
C ALA A 446 -14.14 0.70 7.45
N ARG A 447 -14.23 0.45 6.13
CA ARG A 447 -15.27 -0.39 5.53
C ARG A 447 -15.18 -1.84 6.04
N GLU A 448 -13.96 -2.41 6.09
CA GLU A 448 -13.75 -3.76 6.63
C GLU A 448 -14.06 -3.83 8.14
N ALA A 449 -13.68 -2.80 8.89
CA ALA A 449 -13.91 -2.72 10.34
C ALA A 449 -15.40 -2.70 10.73
N VAL A 450 -16.26 -2.11 9.89
CA VAL A 450 -17.71 -2.06 10.14
C VAL A 450 -18.48 -3.21 9.47
N ASP A 451 -17.82 -4.10 8.74
CA ASP A 451 -18.45 -5.17 7.97
C ASP A 451 -19.39 -6.05 8.80
N GLN A 452 -18.95 -6.45 10.00
CA GLN A 452 -19.80 -7.23 10.93
C GLN A 452 -21.06 -6.48 11.34
N HIS A 453 -21.00 -5.18 11.51
CA HIS A 453 -22.17 -4.35 11.86
C HIS A 453 -23.12 -4.23 10.66
N LEU A 454 -22.57 -4.07 9.45
CA LEU A 454 -23.36 -4.00 8.23
C LEU A 454 -24.03 -5.33 7.89
N SER A 455 -23.37 -6.47 8.11
CA SER A 455 -23.96 -7.80 7.93
C SER A 455 -25.15 -8.07 8.86
N VAL A 456 -25.15 -7.45 10.05
CA VAL A 456 -26.21 -7.63 11.06
C VAL A 456 -27.34 -6.61 10.91
N ALA A 457 -27.00 -5.34 10.66
CA ALA A 457 -27.91 -4.20 10.73
C ALA A 457 -28.05 -3.42 9.41
N GLY A 458 -27.32 -3.77 8.34
CA GLY A 458 -27.32 -3.04 7.07
C GLY A 458 -28.72 -2.93 6.44
N ASP A 459 -29.49 -4.02 6.47
CA ASP A 459 -30.86 -4.04 5.93
C ASP A 459 -31.80 -3.07 6.64
N LEU A 460 -31.52 -2.67 7.89
CA LEU A 460 -32.35 -1.71 8.62
C LEU A 460 -32.26 -0.28 8.01
N ILE A 461 -31.10 0.07 7.50
CA ILE A 461 -30.81 1.40 6.95
C ILE A 461 -30.89 1.42 5.42
N ALA A 462 -30.96 0.27 4.77
CA ALA A 462 -31.05 0.19 3.32
C ALA A 462 -32.44 0.68 2.83
N PRO A 463 -32.50 1.63 1.86
CA PRO A 463 -33.76 2.24 1.44
C PRO A 463 -34.69 1.26 0.70
N ASN A 464 -34.13 0.26 0.01
CA ASN A 464 -34.85 -0.64 -0.89
C ASN A 464 -35.22 -2.01 -0.28
N VAL A 465 -35.13 -2.17 1.05
CA VAL A 465 -35.46 -3.43 1.75
C VAL A 465 -36.89 -3.37 2.24
N GLU A 466 -37.66 -4.45 2.02
CA GLU A 466 -39.05 -4.57 2.42
C GLU A 466 -39.22 -4.68 3.95
N LEU A 467 -40.40 -4.27 4.46
CA LEU A 467 -40.71 -4.25 5.91
C LEU A 467 -40.50 -5.60 6.61
N PRO A 468 -40.89 -6.78 6.01
CA PRO A 468 -40.66 -8.07 6.65
C PRO A 468 -39.19 -8.41 6.83
N ASP A 469 -38.32 -8.02 5.90
CA ASP A 469 -36.88 -8.27 5.98
C ASP A 469 -36.20 -7.27 6.92
N LYS A 470 -36.68 -6.01 6.99
CA LYS A 470 -36.29 -5.07 8.05
C LYS A 470 -36.62 -5.59 9.44
N ALA A 471 -37.79 -6.23 9.63
CA ALA A 471 -38.15 -6.83 10.92
C ALA A 471 -37.22 -7.99 11.32
N LYS A 472 -36.85 -8.85 10.36
CA LYS A 472 -35.85 -9.92 10.58
C LYS A 472 -34.48 -9.34 10.92
N ALA A 473 -34.05 -8.29 10.21
CA ALA A 473 -32.80 -7.58 10.48
C ALA A 473 -32.80 -6.92 11.87
N ALA A 474 -33.93 -6.36 12.31
CA ALA A 474 -34.10 -5.81 13.66
C ALA A 474 -33.90 -6.90 14.72
N GLY A 475 -34.46 -8.10 14.51
CA GLY A 475 -34.27 -9.25 15.39
C GLY A 475 -32.80 -9.70 15.47
N ARG A 476 -32.11 -9.81 14.33
CA ARG A 476 -30.68 -10.12 14.25
C ARG A 476 -29.85 -9.06 14.98
N ALA A 477 -30.11 -7.78 14.74
CA ALA A 477 -29.42 -6.65 15.35
C ALA A 477 -29.63 -6.65 16.87
N ALA A 478 -30.85 -6.81 17.35
CA ALA A 478 -31.15 -6.89 18.78
C ALA A 478 -30.40 -8.04 19.47
N GLY A 479 -30.38 -9.23 18.84
CA GLY A 479 -29.63 -10.38 19.34
C GLY A 479 -28.13 -10.16 19.39
N PHE A 480 -27.55 -9.54 18.36
CA PHE A 480 -26.13 -9.24 18.32
C PHE A 480 -25.74 -8.13 19.33
N TYR A 481 -26.37 -6.97 19.24
CA TYR A 481 -26.04 -5.83 20.08
C TYR A 481 -26.36 -6.06 21.55
N GLY A 482 -27.43 -6.81 21.85
CA GLY A 482 -27.78 -7.22 23.24
C GLY A 482 -26.68 -8.05 23.93
N LYS A 483 -25.91 -8.82 23.17
CA LYS A 483 -24.76 -9.60 23.67
C LYS A 483 -23.44 -8.83 23.60
N TRP A 484 -23.26 -8.00 22.56
CA TRP A 484 -22.01 -7.33 22.27
C TRP A 484 -21.78 -6.06 23.11
N LEU A 485 -22.80 -5.19 23.26
CA LEU A 485 -22.67 -3.93 24.01
C LEU A 485 -22.26 -4.13 25.49
N PRO A 486 -22.86 -5.07 26.25
CA PRO A 486 -22.43 -5.31 27.63
C PRO A 486 -20.96 -5.74 27.75
N ARG A 487 -20.44 -6.50 26.77
CA ARG A 487 -19.04 -6.94 26.75
C ARG A 487 -18.04 -5.81 26.55
N LEU A 488 -18.50 -4.66 26.02
CA LEU A 488 -17.64 -3.47 25.89
C LEU A 488 -17.45 -2.70 27.20
N ALA A 489 -18.25 -2.99 28.23
CA ALA A 489 -18.15 -2.31 29.52
C ALA A 489 -17.02 -2.85 30.40
N VAL A 490 -16.82 -4.17 30.41
CA VAL A 490 -15.86 -4.85 31.28
C VAL A 490 -14.98 -5.81 30.48
N GLY A 491 -13.69 -5.90 30.81
CA GLY A 491 -12.76 -6.83 30.18
C GLY A 491 -11.43 -6.95 30.92
N ALA A 492 -10.57 -7.83 30.43
CA ALA A 492 -9.29 -8.20 31.04
C ALA A 492 -8.39 -6.98 31.32
N GLY A 493 -8.43 -5.95 30.47
CA GLY A 493 -7.60 -4.75 30.65
C GLY A 493 -7.90 -3.92 31.91
N HIS A 494 -9.01 -4.18 32.60
CA HIS A 494 -9.30 -3.56 33.91
C HIS A 494 -8.69 -4.30 35.08
N LEU A 495 -8.23 -5.55 34.89
CA LEU A 495 -7.66 -6.36 35.93
C LEU A 495 -6.14 -6.14 35.99
N PRO A 496 -5.56 -5.72 37.13
CA PRO A 496 -4.11 -5.49 37.25
C PRO A 496 -3.26 -6.72 36.93
N SER A 497 -3.79 -7.93 37.18
CA SER A 497 -3.11 -9.21 36.93
C SER A 497 -3.14 -9.67 35.46
N SER A 498 -3.98 -9.06 34.62
CA SER A 498 -4.03 -9.46 33.21
C SER A 498 -2.73 -9.15 32.51
N PHE A 499 -2.30 -10.11 31.66
CA PHE A 499 -1.06 -10.03 30.88
C PHE A 499 0.21 -9.95 31.74
N ALA A 500 0.16 -10.46 32.98
CA ALA A 500 1.29 -10.39 33.92
C ALA A 500 2.57 -11.05 33.37
N GLU A 501 2.45 -12.05 32.51
CA GLU A 501 3.54 -12.72 31.81
C GLU A 501 4.36 -11.80 30.90
N PHE A 502 3.82 -10.65 30.52
CA PHE A 502 4.51 -9.62 29.73
C PHE A 502 5.33 -8.63 30.59
N GLY A 503 5.31 -8.75 31.92
CA GLY A 503 6.09 -7.90 32.82
C GLY A 503 5.85 -6.40 32.58
N PRO A 504 6.90 -5.60 32.29
CA PRO A 504 6.78 -4.15 32.04
C PRO A 504 5.85 -3.77 30.87
N LEU A 505 5.58 -4.69 29.95
CA LEU A 505 4.71 -4.48 28.80
C LEU A 505 3.22 -4.69 29.12
N ALA A 506 2.90 -5.38 30.24
CA ALA A 506 1.52 -5.69 30.62
C ALA A 506 0.60 -4.44 30.74
N PRO A 507 1.04 -3.29 31.29
CA PRO A 507 0.22 -2.07 31.30
C PRO A 507 -0.19 -1.59 29.91
N HIS A 508 0.68 -1.76 28.91
CA HIS A 508 0.43 -1.36 27.52
C HIS A 508 -0.58 -2.28 26.85
N LEU A 509 -0.50 -3.61 27.07
CA LEU A 509 -1.51 -4.55 26.58
C LEU A 509 -2.87 -4.32 27.24
N ARG A 510 -2.90 -4.01 28.54
CA ARG A 510 -4.14 -3.59 29.24
C ARG A 510 -4.72 -2.30 28.65
N TYR A 511 -3.85 -1.34 28.26
CA TYR A 511 -4.27 -0.13 27.57
C TYR A 511 -4.89 -0.47 26.21
N VAL A 512 -4.24 -1.29 25.39
CA VAL A 512 -4.75 -1.73 24.08
C VAL A 512 -6.12 -2.38 24.23
N GLU A 513 -6.29 -3.31 25.18
CA GLU A 513 -7.55 -4.02 25.41
C GLU A 513 -8.70 -3.06 25.79
N ARG A 514 -8.48 -2.16 26.76
CA ARG A 514 -9.49 -1.16 27.13
C ARG A 514 -9.82 -0.21 25.98
N THR A 515 -8.80 0.18 25.25
CA THR A 515 -8.88 1.15 24.17
C THR A 515 -9.58 0.56 22.95
N SER A 516 -9.38 -0.73 22.62
CA SER A 516 -10.12 -1.40 21.55
C SER A 516 -11.63 -1.41 21.85
N ARG A 517 -12.06 -1.63 23.09
CA ARG A 517 -13.47 -1.51 23.49
C ARG A 517 -14.00 -0.07 23.40
N LYS A 518 -13.16 0.92 23.75
CA LYS A 518 -13.50 2.34 23.58
C LYS A 518 -13.65 2.67 22.09
N LEU A 519 -12.75 2.15 21.23
CA LEU A 519 -12.80 2.29 19.78
C LEU A 519 -14.11 1.73 19.22
N ALA A 520 -14.45 0.49 19.57
CA ALA A 520 -15.68 -0.19 19.14
C ALA A 520 -16.94 0.60 19.54
N ARG A 521 -16.99 1.15 20.76
CA ARG A 521 -18.13 2.01 21.20
C ARG A 521 -18.23 3.28 20.37
N ASN A 522 -17.10 3.95 20.10
CA ASN A 522 -17.11 5.19 19.32
C ASN A 522 -17.50 4.94 17.85
N THR A 523 -17.05 3.84 17.27
CA THR A 523 -17.49 3.40 15.94
C THR A 523 -19.00 3.18 15.91
N PHE A 524 -19.54 2.47 16.91
CA PHE A 524 -20.97 2.26 17.04
C PHE A 524 -21.76 3.57 17.22
N TYR A 525 -21.28 4.51 18.02
CA TYR A 525 -21.92 5.83 18.16
C TYR A 525 -21.92 6.62 16.85
N GLY A 526 -20.84 6.58 16.08
CA GLY A 526 -20.77 7.17 14.74
C GLY A 526 -21.78 6.53 13.79
N MET A 527 -21.89 5.21 13.77
CA MET A 527 -22.87 4.47 12.97
C MET A 527 -24.31 4.83 13.36
N ALA A 528 -24.62 4.87 14.67
CA ALA A 528 -25.94 5.22 15.17
C ALA A 528 -26.32 6.67 14.84
N ARG A 529 -25.36 7.61 14.93
CA ARG A 529 -25.56 9.04 14.68
C ARG A 529 -25.77 9.36 13.21
N TRP A 530 -24.96 8.79 12.31
CA TRP A 530 -24.94 9.16 10.90
C TRP A 530 -25.57 8.14 9.96
N GLN A 531 -25.79 6.90 10.45
CA GLN A 531 -26.38 5.82 9.66
C GLN A 531 -25.75 5.69 8.25
N GLY A 532 -26.54 5.70 7.17
CA GLY A 532 -26.06 5.68 5.79
C GLY A 532 -25.21 6.91 5.39
N GLY A 533 -25.21 7.98 6.16
CA GLY A 533 -24.35 9.15 5.94
C GLY A 533 -22.93 9.01 6.53
N LEU A 534 -22.62 7.90 7.25
CA LEU A 534 -21.32 7.69 7.86
C LEU A 534 -20.19 7.62 6.83
N GLU A 535 -20.43 7.05 5.66
CA GLU A 535 -19.46 6.96 4.57
C GLU A 535 -18.92 8.31 4.09
N ARG A 536 -19.68 9.39 4.29
CA ARG A 536 -19.29 10.77 3.97
C ARG A 536 -18.52 11.45 5.10
N ARG A 537 -18.39 10.82 6.27
CA ARG A 537 -17.63 11.31 7.42
C ARG A 537 -16.19 10.77 7.41
N GLN A 538 -15.49 11.04 6.32
CA GLN A 538 -14.17 10.45 6.05
C GLN A 538 -13.12 10.84 7.10
N ALA A 539 -13.16 12.06 7.64
CA ALA A 539 -12.27 12.49 8.71
C ALA A 539 -12.51 11.68 10.01
N PHE A 540 -13.78 11.47 10.40
CA PHE A 540 -14.13 10.60 11.53
C PHE A 540 -13.65 9.16 11.31
N LEU A 541 -13.93 8.58 10.13
CA LEU A 541 -13.50 7.23 9.77
C LEU A 541 -11.97 7.11 9.76
N GLY A 542 -11.27 8.11 9.26
CA GLY A 542 -9.81 8.18 9.29
C GLY A 542 -9.25 8.10 10.70
N ARG A 543 -9.78 8.89 11.65
CA ARG A 543 -9.36 8.85 13.05
C ARG A 543 -9.65 7.49 13.72
N ILE A 544 -10.79 6.85 13.41
CA ILE A 544 -11.11 5.49 13.87
C ILE A 544 -10.03 4.50 13.41
N VAL A 545 -9.62 4.60 12.15
CA VAL A 545 -8.59 3.72 11.58
C VAL A 545 -7.21 4.02 12.15
N ASP A 546 -6.84 5.30 12.29
CA ASP A 546 -5.55 5.69 12.87
C ASP A 546 -5.40 5.18 14.32
N ILE A 547 -6.48 5.22 15.11
CA ILE A 547 -6.51 4.61 16.44
C ILE A 547 -6.26 3.09 16.33
N GLY A 548 -6.96 2.39 15.44
CA GLY A 548 -6.79 0.95 15.22
C GLY A 548 -5.36 0.60 14.79
N ALA A 549 -4.75 1.41 13.93
CA ALA A 549 -3.38 1.22 13.46
C ALA A 549 -2.33 1.37 14.58
N GLU A 550 -2.51 2.36 15.46
CA GLU A 550 -1.65 2.50 16.65
C GLU A 550 -1.81 1.31 17.61
N LEU A 551 -3.04 0.84 17.85
CA LEU A 551 -3.27 -0.32 18.71
C LEU A 551 -2.68 -1.60 18.11
N TRP A 552 -2.75 -1.77 16.80
CA TRP A 552 -2.08 -2.87 16.08
C TRP A 552 -0.56 -2.80 16.28
N ALA A 553 0.06 -1.64 16.04
CA ALA A 553 1.50 -1.45 16.19
C ALA A 553 1.97 -1.64 17.64
N MET A 554 1.19 -1.17 18.64
CA MET A 554 1.47 -1.41 20.06
C MET A 554 1.44 -2.91 20.39
N SER A 555 0.47 -3.64 19.85
CA SER A 555 0.33 -5.09 20.07
C SER A 555 1.52 -5.83 19.47
N ALA A 556 1.88 -5.53 18.22
CA ALA A 556 3.02 -6.12 17.53
C ALA A 556 4.34 -5.85 18.26
N ALA A 557 4.58 -4.60 18.70
CA ALA A 557 5.78 -4.22 19.46
C ALA A 557 5.89 -4.98 20.79
N CYS A 558 4.78 -5.12 21.55
CA CYS A 558 4.78 -5.87 22.81
C CYS A 558 5.04 -7.36 22.59
N VAL A 559 4.41 -7.97 21.60
CA VAL A 559 4.55 -9.40 21.31
C VAL A 559 5.96 -9.71 20.81
N ARG A 560 6.52 -8.86 19.92
CA ARG A 560 7.90 -9.01 19.46
C ARG A 560 8.92 -8.84 20.58
N ALA A 561 8.78 -7.82 21.42
CA ALA A 561 9.68 -7.60 22.55
C ALA A 561 9.65 -8.79 23.53
N LYS A 562 8.47 -9.36 23.77
CA LYS A 562 8.32 -10.57 24.59
C LYS A 562 9.01 -11.78 23.96
N MET A 563 8.93 -11.94 22.65
CA MET A 563 9.61 -13.01 21.90
C MET A 563 11.13 -12.85 21.95
N LEU A 564 11.65 -11.62 21.76
CA LEU A 564 13.09 -11.34 21.84
C LEU A 564 13.65 -11.55 23.25
N GLY A 565 12.89 -11.25 24.29
CA GLY A 565 13.23 -11.50 25.69
C GLY A 565 14.40 -10.69 26.24
N THR A 566 14.81 -9.61 25.57
CA THR A 566 15.91 -8.72 26.00
C THR A 566 15.37 -7.45 26.63
N ASP A 567 16.13 -6.85 27.57
CA ASP A 567 15.75 -5.61 28.25
C ASP A 567 15.65 -4.45 27.25
N GLU A 568 16.56 -4.39 26.27
CA GLU A 568 16.59 -3.34 25.24
C GLU A 568 15.32 -3.38 24.35
N ALA A 569 14.86 -4.56 23.96
CA ALA A 569 13.61 -4.71 23.21
C ALA A 569 12.41 -4.30 24.07
N GLY A 570 12.43 -4.64 25.35
CA GLY A 570 11.43 -4.21 26.34
C GLY A 570 11.37 -2.70 26.45
N ASP A 571 12.51 -2.04 26.63
CA ASP A 571 12.63 -0.57 26.74
C ASP A 571 12.12 0.16 25.50
N LEU A 572 12.48 -0.33 24.31
CA LEU A 572 12.01 0.25 23.04
C LEU A 572 10.49 0.09 22.86
N ALA A 573 9.94 -1.07 23.23
CA ALA A 573 8.50 -1.30 23.17
C ALA A 573 7.73 -0.42 24.17
N VAL A 574 8.23 -0.25 25.40
CA VAL A 574 7.65 0.65 26.42
C VAL A 574 7.68 2.10 25.92
N LEU A 575 8.83 2.55 25.40
CA LEU A 575 9.00 3.90 24.84
C LEU A 575 7.99 4.15 23.70
N PHE A 576 7.95 3.24 22.74
CA PHE A 576 7.03 3.34 21.61
C PHE A 576 5.57 3.35 22.06
N CYS A 577 5.16 2.40 22.91
CA CYS A 577 3.78 2.31 23.40
C CYS A 577 3.35 3.57 24.17
N GLY A 578 4.25 4.18 24.93
CA GLY A 578 3.99 5.46 25.60
C GLY A 578 3.77 6.61 24.61
N GLN A 579 4.51 6.63 23.49
CA GLN A 579 4.32 7.62 22.42
C GLN A 579 3.02 7.37 21.66
N ALA A 580 2.73 6.12 21.29
CA ALA A 580 1.52 5.70 20.59
C ALA A 580 0.25 6.01 21.40
N ALA A 581 0.25 5.72 22.72
CA ALA A 581 -0.88 6.02 23.58
C ALA A 581 -1.26 7.51 23.57
N ARG A 582 -0.27 8.42 23.56
CA ARG A 582 -0.54 9.86 23.47
C ARG A 582 -1.21 10.25 22.14
N ARG A 583 -0.79 9.64 21.00
CA ARG A 583 -1.41 9.88 19.69
C ARG A 583 -2.85 9.33 19.66
N VAL A 584 -3.07 8.16 20.22
CA VAL A 584 -4.39 7.54 20.37
C VAL A 584 -5.33 8.43 21.20
N ASP A 585 -4.86 8.92 22.35
CA ASP A 585 -5.66 9.78 23.23
C ASP A 585 -6.01 11.11 22.55
N GLN A 586 -5.10 11.67 21.74
CA GLN A 586 -5.39 12.85 20.92
C GLN A 586 -6.46 12.54 19.87
N SER A 587 -6.31 11.46 19.11
CA SER A 587 -7.28 11.05 18.09
C SER A 587 -8.68 10.84 18.68
N PHE A 588 -8.80 10.29 19.90
CA PHE A 588 -10.09 10.17 20.57
C PHE A 588 -10.72 11.51 20.97
N ARG A 589 -9.90 12.50 21.36
CA ARG A 589 -10.41 13.86 21.60
C ARG A 589 -10.97 14.44 20.31
N ASP A 590 -10.23 14.29 19.22
CA ASP A 590 -10.55 14.87 17.91
C ASP A 590 -11.73 14.16 17.22
N LEU A 591 -12.15 12.97 17.67
CA LEU A 591 -13.34 12.28 17.13
C LEU A 591 -14.62 13.12 17.28
N TRP A 592 -14.76 13.83 18.40
CA TRP A 592 -15.99 14.52 18.76
C TRP A 592 -15.81 16.03 18.99
N HIS A 593 -14.57 16.47 19.19
CA HIS A 593 -14.20 17.87 19.37
C HIS A 593 -13.29 18.28 18.20
N ASN A 594 -13.91 18.70 17.11
CA ASN A 594 -13.24 19.03 15.85
C ASN A 594 -14.04 20.06 15.07
N ASP A 595 -13.41 20.63 14.05
CA ASP A 595 -13.95 21.64 13.14
C ASP A 595 -14.25 21.07 11.73
N ASP A 596 -14.37 19.74 11.57
CA ASP A 596 -14.51 19.04 10.28
C ASP A 596 -15.59 19.66 9.37
N ALA A 597 -16.73 20.10 9.94
CA ALA A 597 -17.82 20.67 9.15
C ALA A 597 -17.48 22.07 8.62
N SER A 598 -16.83 22.91 9.45
CA SER A 598 -16.42 24.26 9.04
C SER A 598 -15.23 24.21 8.08
N GLU A 599 -14.27 23.27 8.30
CA GLU A 599 -13.17 23.04 7.37
C GLU A 599 -13.67 22.55 6.01
N TYR A 600 -14.62 21.61 5.97
CA TYR A 600 -15.25 21.17 4.72
C TYR A 600 -15.96 22.34 4.02
N ALA A 601 -16.73 23.14 4.75
CA ALA A 601 -17.41 24.31 4.17
C ALA A 601 -16.42 25.35 3.63
N ALA A 602 -15.32 25.61 4.35
CA ALA A 602 -14.25 26.48 3.89
C ALA A 602 -13.58 25.94 2.62
N ALA A 603 -13.28 24.63 2.56
CA ALA A 603 -12.72 23.99 1.37
C ALA A 603 -13.62 24.14 0.13
N GLN A 604 -14.95 24.08 0.29
CA GLN A 604 -15.88 24.33 -0.83
C GLN A 604 -15.82 25.79 -1.31
N GLN A 605 -15.54 26.74 -0.41
CA GLN A 605 -15.34 28.15 -0.80
C GLN A 605 -13.98 28.38 -1.50
N VAL A 606 -12.93 27.63 -1.11
CA VAL A 606 -11.64 27.62 -1.83
C VAL A 606 -11.87 27.13 -3.27
N LEU A 607 -12.55 26.00 -3.44
CA LEU A 607 -12.86 25.44 -4.77
C LEU A 607 -13.71 26.37 -5.64
N ALA A 608 -14.54 27.22 -5.02
CA ALA A 608 -15.34 28.22 -5.70
C ALA A 608 -14.58 29.54 -5.99
N GLY A 609 -13.28 29.62 -5.73
CA GLY A 609 -12.43 30.78 -5.98
C GLY A 609 -12.62 31.94 -5.00
N ARG A 610 -13.41 31.77 -3.90
CA ARG A 610 -13.73 32.88 -3.00
C ARG A 610 -12.49 33.51 -2.32
N TYR A 611 -11.41 32.76 -2.22
CA TYR A 611 -10.20 33.17 -1.51
C TYR A 611 -9.00 33.40 -2.44
N GLU A 612 -9.22 33.55 -3.74
CA GLU A 612 -8.15 33.82 -4.74
C GLU A 612 -7.30 35.06 -4.39
N PHE A 613 -7.84 36.00 -3.60
CA PHE A 613 -7.08 37.16 -3.14
C PHE A 613 -5.81 36.79 -2.35
N ILE A 614 -5.76 35.58 -1.73
CA ILE A 614 -4.59 35.10 -1.00
C ILE A 614 -3.47 34.68 -1.98
N GLU A 615 -3.83 34.34 -3.21
CA GLU A 615 -2.92 33.90 -4.26
C GLU A 615 -2.24 35.10 -4.97
N ALA A 616 -2.66 36.33 -4.67
CA ALA A 616 -2.10 37.53 -5.27
C ALA A 616 -0.61 37.68 -4.96
N GLY A 617 0.19 38.05 -5.96
CA GLY A 617 1.63 38.26 -5.83
C GLY A 617 2.48 37.00 -5.97
N VAL A 618 1.89 35.86 -6.35
CA VAL A 618 2.59 34.61 -6.69
C VAL A 618 2.74 34.52 -8.22
N LEU A 619 3.90 34.09 -8.68
CA LEU A 619 4.15 33.76 -10.09
C LEU A 619 4.05 32.25 -10.26
N ASP A 620 3.29 31.82 -11.27
CA ASP A 620 3.17 30.41 -11.62
C ASP A 620 4.03 30.09 -12.86
N PRO A 621 5.08 29.26 -12.73
CA PRO A 621 5.93 28.84 -13.85
C PRO A 621 5.40 27.60 -14.61
N SER A 622 4.26 27.03 -14.23
CA SER A 622 3.78 25.74 -14.76
C SER A 622 3.23 25.77 -16.19
N GLY A 623 2.91 26.97 -16.72
CA GLY A 623 2.37 27.15 -18.08
C GLY A 623 0.90 26.72 -18.24
N ASP A 624 0.41 26.73 -19.49
CA ASP A 624 -1.03 26.62 -19.83
C ASP A 624 -1.44 25.20 -20.30
N LEU A 625 -0.65 24.17 -20.04
CA LEU A 625 -1.03 22.80 -20.40
C LEU A 625 -2.18 22.29 -19.51
N PRO A 626 -3.03 21.38 -20.01
CA PRO A 626 -4.12 20.82 -19.22
C PRO A 626 -3.56 20.06 -18.00
N LEU A 627 -4.24 20.18 -16.86
CA LEU A 627 -3.87 19.48 -15.62
C LEU A 627 -3.90 17.95 -15.77
N ILE A 628 -4.79 17.44 -16.62
CA ILE A 628 -4.90 16.01 -16.95
C ILE A 628 -4.87 15.90 -18.47
N ALA A 629 -3.87 15.23 -19.02
CA ALA A 629 -3.78 14.95 -20.45
C ALA A 629 -4.90 13.97 -20.84
N SER A 630 -5.50 14.19 -22.03
CA SER A 630 -6.36 13.17 -22.63
C SER A 630 -5.51 11.94 -23.01
N SER A 631 -6.15 10.77 -23.08
CA SER A 631 -5.50 9.53 -23.51
C SER A 631 -4.83 9.66 -24.90
N ASP A 632 -5.38 10.54 -25.77
CA ASP A 632 -4.82 10.83 -27.10
C ASP A 632 -3.63 11.82 -27.04
N ALA A 633 -3.62 12.73 -26.08
CA ALA A 633 -2.58 13.74 -25.90
C ALA A 633 -1.35 13.24 -25.11
N ALA A 634 -1.44 12.08 -24.45
CA ALA A 634 -0.30 11.42 -23.81
C ALA A 634 0.74 10.88 -24.84
N ALA A 635 0.47 11.03 -26.13
CA ALA A 635 1.37 10.68 -27.23
C ALA A 635 2.54 11.69 -27.34
N GLY A 636 3.52 11.56 -26.41
CA GLY A 636 4.87 12.06 -26.63
C GLY A 636 5.58 11.25 -27.74
N GLU A 637 6.77 11.70 -28.17
CA GLU A 637 7.59 10.94 -29.12
C GLU A 637 7.86 9.52 -28.61
N GLU A 638 7.75 8.53 -29.48
CA GLU A 638 8.05 7.12 -29.18
C GLU A 638 9.45 6.98 -28.56
N ILE A 639 9.51 6.43 -27.36
CA ILE A 639 10.79 5.95 -26.82
C ILE A 639 11.04 4.59 -27.49
N ARG A 640 11.92 4.55 -28.49
CA ARG A 640 12.41 3.28 -29.01
C ARG A 640 13.38 2.70 -27.96
N PRO A 641 13.19 1.45 -27.52
CA PRO A 641 14.21 0.78 -26.73
C PRO A 641 15.49 0.71 -27.59
N GLY A 642 16.58 1.30 -27.08
CA GLY A 642 17.92 1.20 -27.65
C GLY A 642 18.57 -0.12 -27.29
#